data_aa1ca2176573787f22eca7c0afea50a0
#
_entry.id   aa1ca2176573787f22eca7c0afea50a0
#
_cell.length_a   1.000
_cell.length_b   1.000
_cell.length_c   1.000
_cell.angle_alpha   90.00
_cell.angle_beta   90.00
_cell.angle_gamma   90.00
#
_symmetry.space_group_name_H-M   'P 1'
#
loop_
_entity.id
_entity.type
_entity.pdbx_description
1 polymer ?
#
loop_
_entity_poly.entity_id
_entity_poly.type
_entity_poly.pdbx_seq_one_letter_code
_entity_poly.pdbx_strand_id
1 'polypeptide(L)'
;MRVLKKILWFFVALLGAACFCYLALQNGEKVSAIYLVVSAICIYVIGYRIYGRFIAFKVIGLDKNRATPAKIENDGQNFVPTNKIVLFSHQFAAIAGAGPLVGPVLAAQMGYLPSMIWILVGGVLAGAVHDFLVLFISMRRKGRSLGEMIKDEMGGFTGGVAMLAIFGIMIIIIAILAMVVVKSLANSPWGLFTIAMTIPIAIFMGIYMRFIRPGRVGEASIIGFILLLLSIHYGHDVSLNPTLAHFFTFDQPTLAFMIMGYGFISSLLPVWFFLAPRDYLATFLKMGVIVVMAFAILFVAPDFLMPKINYQYLDGTGPVFAGSIFPFLFITIACGAISGFHALISSGTSPKMLENEEHALFVGYGAMLAESGVAIMALICACILHPGIYFAVNSSSALIGTDLVHAAKVISEWGFLVTPEEITQLTKDIGEQTILSRTGGAPTFALGVTLILHKIFGGVEFMGFWYHFAILFEALFILTAVDAGTRTSKFMIQDILGNVYKPLGNIHNVWAGLLATIISVSCWGYFLYQGAIDPNGGIYTLWPLFGVSNQMLAGMSLLLVSAILAKMGKKKFLWVTLVPAIFVLIATLYGGIQKILPYKEGAKIQNTVSHVATAQMNKKAIKKLEDEIASIKSQKQQSSQEDQIKFEKQIQEKEQQISNLSHSWFGNVLDAVLCIFFMLTTLLVIVSCIGICIGKIKIPLKESPYVDLNSLNAKQV
;
A
#
# COMPACT_ATOMS: atom_id res chain seq x y z
N MET A 1 -41.60 14.69 -7.07
CA MET A 1 -41.81 15.41 -5.81
C MET A 1 -41.13 14.81 -4.59
N ARG A 2 -41.27 13.51 -4.24
CA ARG A 2 -40.60 12.91 -3.03
C ARG A 2 -39.06 12.95 -3.08
N VAL A 3 -38.43 12.74 -4.23
CA VAL A 3 -36.97 12.80 -4.39
C VAL A 3 -36.46 14.24 -4.25
N LEU A 4 -37.13 15.20 -4.86
CA LEU A 4 -36.77 16.63 -4.78
C LEU A 4 -36.85 17.15 -3.33
N LYS A 5 -37.87 16.74 -2.57
CA LYS A 5 -37.96 17.08 -1.14
C LYS A 5 -36.82 16.48 -0.32
N LYS A 6 -36.40 15.22 -0.60
CA LYS A 6 -35.25 14.62 0.08
C LYS A 6 -33.94 15.34 -0.23
N ILE A 7 -33.75 15.73 -1.49
CA ILE A 7 -32.59 16.51 -1.93
C ILE A 7 -32.56 17.88 -1.24
N LEU A 8 -33.73 18.56 -1.18
CA LEU A 8 -33.86 19.85 -0.51
C LEU A 8 -33.45 19.74 1.00
N TRP A 9 -34.01 18.76 1.71
CA TRP A 9 -33.70 18.54 3.12
C TRP A 9 -32.21 18.16 3.35
N PHE A 10 -31.61 17.43 2.40
CA PHE A 10 -30.17 17.15 2.44
C PHE A 10 -29.36 18.45 2.31
N PHE A 11 -29.70 19.33 1.39
CA PHE A 11 -29.03 20.63 1.27
C PHE A 11 -29.25 21.53 2.48
N VAL A 12 -30.42 21.52 3.09
CA VAL A 12 -30.69 22.27 4.34
C VAL A 12 -29.82 21.74 5.48
N ALA A 13 -29.71 20.41 5.63
CA ALA A 13 -28.85 19.81 6.64
C ALA A 13 -27.37 20.11 6.40
N LEU A 14 -26.91 20.05 5.14
CA LEU A 14 -25.55 20.37 4.74
C LEU A 14 -25.21 21.84 5.01
N LEU A 15 -26.15 22.75 4.67
CA LEU A 15 -26.01 24.19 4.92
C LEU A 15 -25.94 24.47 6.43
N GLY A 16 -26.81 23.84 7.23
CA GLY A 16 -26.77 23.97 8.68
C GLY A 16 -25.46 23.50 9.29
N ALA A 17 -24.97 22.33 8.85
CA ALA A 17 -23.68 21.80 9.28
C ALA A 17 -22.51 22.72 8.86
N ALA A 18 -22.52 23.25 7.63
CA ALA A 18 -21.50 24.17 7.14
C ALA A 18 -21.50 25.50 7.90
N CYS A 19 -22.68 26.06 8.17
CA CYS A 19 -22.80 27.28 8.97
C CYS A 19 -22.31 27.08 10.42
N PHE A 20 -22.64 25.95 11.04
CA PHE A 20 -22.18 25.64 12.39
C PHE A 20 -20.66 25.47 12.44
N CYS A 21 -20.10 24.75 11.48
CA CYS A 21 -18.65 24.61 11.35
C CYS A 21 -17.94 25.96 11.10
N TYR A 22 -18.54 26.82 10.27
CA TYR A 22 -18.01 28.16 10.00
C TYR A 22 -18.01 29.04 11.27
N LEU A 23 -19.08 29.00 12.09
CA LEU A 23 -19.16 29.72 13.35
C LEU A 23 -18.09 29.24 14.35
N ALA A 24 -17.89 27.92 14.48
CA ALA A 24 -16.87 27.35 15.36
C ALA A 24 -15.46 27.82 14.95
N LEU A 25 -15.16 27.77 13.65
CA LEU A 25 -13.85 28.22 13.12
C LEU A 25 -13.62 29.73 13.28
N GLN A 26 -14.67 30.54 13.16
CA GLN A 26 -14.61 31.99 13.40
C GLN A 26 -14.34 32.34 14.86
N ASN A 27 -14.81 31.53 15.80
CA ASN A 27 -14.55 31.71 17.22
C ASN A 27 -13.13 31.27 17.64
N GLY A 28 -12.27 30.88 16.70
CA GLY A 28 -10.88 30.51 16.98
C GLY A 28 -10.71 29.13 17.60
N GLU A 29 -11.72 28.26 17.49
CA GLU A 29 -11.61 26.86 17.96
C GLU A 29 -10.53 26.13 17.17
N LYS A 30 -9.71 25.36 17.90
CA LYS A 30 -8.72 24.47 17.27
C LYS A 30 -9.42 23.33 16.55
N VAL A 31 -8.86 22.91 15.43
CA VAL A 31 -9.41 21.80 14.64
C VAL A 31 -9.03 20.49 15.32
N SER A 32 -10.01 19.86 15.97
CA SER A 32 -9.86 18.54 16.57
C SER A 32 -9.99 17.42 15.54
N ALA A 33 -9.26 16.33 15.75
CA ALA A 33 -9.36 15.10 14.97
C ALA A 33 -10.77 14.47 14.95
N ILE A 34 -11.63 14.78 15.91
CA ILE A 34 -13.04 14.34 15.94
C ILE A 34 -13.76 14.74 14.66
N TYR A 35 -13.59 15.98 14.19
CA TYR A 35 -14.27 16.48 12.99
C TYR A 35 -13.96 15.61 11.77
N LEU A 36 -12.70 15.15 11.66
CA LEU A 36 -12.29 14.31 10.55
C LEU A 36 -12.88 12.90 10.64
N VAL A 37 -12.87 12.28 11.83
CA VAL A 37 -13.44 10.94 12.05
C VAL A 37 -14.94 10.93 11.76
N VAL A 38 -15.69 11.88 12.33
CA VAL A 38 -17.15 11.97 12.15
C VAL A 38 -17.49 12.26 10.69
N SER A 39 -16.77 13.18 10.04
CA SER A 39 -16.96 13.49 8.61
C SER A 39 -16.71 12.26 7.74
N ALA A 40 -15.64 11.51 8.00
CA ALA A 40 -15.32 10.29 7.27
C ALA A 40 -16.43 9.24 7.40
N ILE A 41 -16.88 8.96 8.62
CA ILE A 41 -17.97 8.01 8.87
C ILE A 41 -19.24 8.43 8.11
N CYS A 42 -19.65 9.69 8.21
CA CYS A 42 -20.83 10.20 7.52
C CYS A 42 -20.70 10.07 5.99
N ILE A 43 -19.58 10.49 5.42
CA ILE A 43 -19.32 10.43 3.98
C ILE A 43 -19.31 8.97 3.49
N TYR A 44 -18.67 8.06 4.22
CA TYR A 44 -18.60 6.64 3.83
C TYR A 44 -19.96 5.94 3.93
N VAL A 45 -20.73 6.22 4.97
CA VAL A 45 -22.10 5.67 5.09
C VAL A 45 -23.00 6.18 3.96
N ILE A 46 -22.95 7.46 3.64
CA ILE A 46 -23.69 8.06 2.52
C ILE A 46 -23.22 7.47 1.20
N GLY A 47 -21.90 7.40 0.98
CA GLY A 47 -21.29 6.81 -0.21
C GLY A 47 -21.74 5.37 -0.43
N TYR A 48 -21.70 4.52 0.59
CA TYR A 48 -22.13 3.13 0.52
C TYR A 48 -23.65 3.00 0.26
N ARG A 49 -24.48 3.73 1.04
CA ARG A 49 -25.93 3.62 1.01
C ARG A 49 -26.57 4.23 -0.24
N ILE A 50 -26.01 5.29 -0.78
CA ILE A 50 -26.58 6.01 -1.93
C ILE A 50 -25.82 5.65 -3.20
N TYR A 51 -24.52 5.96 -3.27
CA TYR A 51 -23.73 5.84 -4.50
C TYR A 51 -23.37 4.38 -4.81
N GLY A 52 -22.89 3.62 -3.83
CA GLY A 52 -22.59 2.20 -4.01
C GLY A 52 -23.83 1.39 -4.42
N ARG A 53 -24.99 1.62 -3.79
CA ARG A 53 -26.25 0.97 -4.18
C ARG A 53 -26.75 1.43 -5.55
N PHE A 54 -26.57 2.70 -5.92
CA PHE A 54 -26.87 3.17 -7.27
C PHE A 54 -26.06 2.38 -8.31
N ILE A 55 -24.74 2.21 -8.08
CA ILE A 55 -23.89 1.44 -8.98
C ILE A 55 -24.35 -0.02 -9.03
N ALA A 56 -24.56 -0.65 -7.88
CA ALA A 56 -24.93 -2.05 -7.77
C ALA A 56 -26.22 -2.40 -8.53
N PHE A 57 -27.28 -1.61 -8.36
CA PHE A 57 -28.59 -1.98 -8.87
C PHE A 57 -29.00 -1.24 -10.16
N LYS A 58 -28.50 -0.01 -10.39
CA LYS A 58 -28.87 0.78 -11.59
C LYS A 58 -27.81 0.69 -12.69
N VAL A 59 -26.52 0.67 -12.34
CA VAL A 59 -25.45 0.63 -13.32
C VAL A 59 -25.18 -0.79 -13.79
N ILE A 60 -24.81 -1.71 -12.88
CA ILE A 60 -24.42 -3.07 -13.26
C ILE A 60 -25.56 -4.09 -13.17
N GLY A 61 -26.52 -3.91 -12.26
CA GLY A 61 -27.66 -4.82 -12.09
C GLY A 61 -27.21 -6.15 -11.48
N LEU A 62 -26.82 -6.14 -10.18
CA LEU A 62 -26.51 -7.37 -9.45
C LEU A 62 -27.73 -8.28 -9.39
N ASP A 63 -27.50 -9.59 -9.57
CA ASP A 63 -28.54 -10.61 -9.54
C ASP A 63 -28.22 -11.71 -8.52
N LYS A 64 -29.01 -11.78 -7.46
CA LYS A 64 -28.88 -12.78 -6.39
C LYS A 64 -29.09 -14.23 -6.85
N ASN A 65 -29.83 -14.42 -7.95
CA ASN A 65 -30.16 -15.75 -8.47
C ASN A 65 -29.07 -16.30 -9.41
N ARG A 66 -28.12 -15.47 -9.83
CA ARG A 66 -27.01 -15.91 -10.67
C ARG A 66 -25.98 -16.66 -9.83
N ALA A 67 -25.65 -17.87 -10.23
CA ALA A 67 -24.59 -18.65 -9.62
C ALA A 67 -23.21 -18.06 -9.86
N THR A 68 -22.39 -17.97 -8.82
CA THR A 68 -21.04 -17.43 -8.87
C THR A 68 -20.01 -18.52 -9.26
N PRO A 69 -18.83 -18.13 -9.76
CA PRO A 69 -17.75 -19.08 -10.05
C PRO A 69 -17.38 -19.95 -8.86
N ALA A 70 -17.43 -19.41 -7.64
CA ALA A 70 -17.17 -20.16 -6.42
C ALA A 70 -18.08 -21.38 -6.25
N LYS A 71 -19.33 -21.30 -6.70
CA LYS A 71 -20.29 -22.41 -6.64
C LYS A 71 -20.23 -23.33 -7.85
N ILE A 72 -19.98 -22.77 -9.06
CA ILE A 72 -19.95 -23.53 -10.31
C ILE A 72 -18.70 -24.40 -10.43
N GLU A 73 -17.54 -23.84 -10.06
CA GLU A 73 -16.22 -24.45 -10.25
C GLU A 73 -15.57 -24.82 -8.89
N ASN A 74 -16.38 -25.11 -7.86
CA ASN A 74 -15.91 -25.44 -6.52
C ASN A 74 -14.92 -26.62 -6.54
N ASP A 75 -13.64 -26.35 -6.29
CA ASP A 75 -12.56 -27.35 -6.23
C ASP A 75 -12.04 -27.58 -4.80
N GLY A 76 -12.59 -26.86 -3.81
CA GLY A 76 -12.16 -26.94 -2.42
C GLY A 76 -10.76 -26.38 -2.14
N GLN A 77 -10.09 -25.79 -3.14
CA GLN A 77 -8.72 -25.25 -3.03
C GLN A 77 -8.65 -23.77 -3.42
N ASN A 78 -9.05 -23.43 -4.65
CA ASN A 78 -9.01 -22.09 -5.20
C ASN A 78 -10.41 -21.48 -5.31
N PHE A 79 -11.40 -22.29 -5.67
CA PHE A 79 -12.81 -21.91 -5.78
C PHE A 79 -13.57 -22.50 -4.58
N VAL A 80 -13.84 -21.63 -3.58
CA VAL A 80 -14.48 -22.05 -2.32
C VAL A 80 -15.56 -21.06 -1.92
N PRO A 81 -16.85 -21.42 -1.96
CA PRO A 81 -17.92 -20.52 -1.50
C PRO A 81 -17.68 -20.13 -0.05
N THR A 82 -17.55 -18.83 0.19
CA THR A 82 -17.13 -18.27 1.48
C THR A 82 -18.16 -17.29 2.00
N ASN A 83 -18.44 -17.34 3.31
CA ASN A 83 -19.33 -16.40 3.98
C ASN A 83 -18.89 -14.94 3.72
N LYS A 84 -19.87 -14.05 3.48
CA LYS A 84 -19.61 -12.65 3.13
C LYS A 84 -18.72 -11.89 4.12
N ILE A 85 -18.81 -12.20 5.44
CA ILE A 85 -17.99 -11.53 6.47
C ILE A 85 -16.55 -12.00 6.37
N VAL A 86 -16.33 -13.31 6.21
CA VAL A 86 -14.98 -13.89 6.04
C VAL A 86 -14.36 -13.42 4.73
N LEU A 87 -15.15 -13.33 3.65
CA LEU A 87 -14.66 -12.84 2.37
C LEU A 87 -14.37 -11.32 2.41
N PHE A 88 -15.20 -10.54 3.11
CA PHE A 88 -14.89 -9.12 3.37
C PHE A 88 -13.58 -8.98 4.13
N SER A 89 -13.37 -9.83 5.14
CA SER A 89 -12.15 -9.84 5.92
C SER A 89 -10.93 -10.17 5.05
N HIS A 90 -11.04 -11.19 4.20
CA HIS A 90 -9.98 -11.54 3.25
C HIS A 90 -9.68 -10.39 2.26
N GLN A 91 -10.72 -9.82 1.63
CA GLN A 91 -10.56 -8.68 0.71
C GLN A 91 -9.89 -7.51 1.41
N PHE A 92 -10.42 -7.10 2.57
CA PHE A 92 -9.87 -5.99 3.34
C PHE A 92 -8.43 -6.25 3.81
N ALA A 93 -8.14 -7.47 4.31
CA ALA A 93 -6.78 -7.81 4.73
C ALA A 93 -5.78 -7.77 3.58
N ALA A 94 -6.19 -8.23 2.40
CA ALA A 94 -5.33 -8.30 1.22
C ALA A 94 -5.07 -6.93 0.58
N ILE A 95 -6.08 -6.03 0.52
CA ILE A 95 -5.93 -4.69 -0.08
C ILE A 95 -5.24 -3.72 0.88
N ALA A 96 -5.59 -3.74 2.17
CA ALA A 96 -5.02 -2.86 3.17
C ALA A 96 -3.59 -3.30 3.52
N GLY A 97 -2.62 -2.86 2.73
CA GLY A 97 -1.18 -3.02 2.96
C GLY A 97 -0.53 -1.78 3.58
N ALA A 98 0.75 -1.50 3.24
CA ALA A 98 1.46 -0.32 3.72
C ALA A 98 0.89 1.00 3.18
N GLY A 99 0.28 0.97 1.98
CA GLY A 99 -0.13 2.18 1.28
C GLY A 99 -1.05 3.12 2.06
N PRO A 100 -2.15 2.63 2.66
CA PRO A 100 -3.07 3.48 3.43
C PRO A 100 -2.48 4.01 4.74
N LEU A 101 -1.39 3.43 5.23
CA LEU A 101 -0.67 3.91 6.41
C LEU A 101 0.42 4.90 6.03
N VAL A 102 1.33 4.51 5.15
CA VAL A 102 2.51 5.29 4.76
C VAL A 102 2.14 6.54 3.95
N GLY A 103 1.27 6.40 2.94
CA GLY A 103 0.93 7.49 2.02
C GLY A 103 0.41 8.75 2.72
N PRO A 104 -0.64 8.66 3.55
CA PRO A 104 -1.16 9.79 4.30
C PRO A 104 -0.17 10.40 5.29
N VAL A 105 0.68 9.56 5.92
CA VAL A 105 1.74 10.03 6.82
C VAL A 105 2.76 10.88 6.06
N LEU A 106 3.26 10.41 4.92
CA LEU A 106 4.20 11.18 4.11
C LEU A 106 3.58 12.47 3.58
N ALA A 107 2.33 12.40 3.12
CA ALA A 107 1.63 13.57 2.57
C ALA A 107 1.29 14.65 3.62
N ALA A 108 1.32 14.32 4.91
CA ALA A 108 1.10 15.29 6.00
C ALA A 108 2.12 16.44 5.98
N GLN A 109 3.30 16.30 5.33
CA GLN A 109 4.22 17.42 5.13
C GLN A 109 3.57 18.61 4.40
N MET A 110 2.55 18.38 3.56
CA MET A 110 1.81 19.43 2.83
C MET A 110 0.60 19.98 3.63
N GLY A 111 0.41 19.52 4.85
CA GLY A 111 -0.74 19.84 5.69
C GLY A 111 -1.85 18.79 5.62
N TYR A 112 -2.81 18.86 6.58
CA TYR A 112 -3.84 17.83 6.68
C TYR A 112 -4.97 17.97 5.66
N LEU A 113 -5.32 19.17 5.22
CA LEU A 113 -6.52 19.42 4.42
C LEU A 113 -6.47 18.82 3.00
N PRO A 114 -5.37 18.98 2.21
CA PRO A 114 -5.31 18.41 0.87
C PRO A 114 -5.41 16.87 0.89
N SER A 115 -4.71 16.25 1.84
CA SER A 115 -4.73 14.80 2.05
C SER A 115 -6.11 14.29 2.45
N MET A 116 -6.78 14.98 3.40
CA MET A 116 -8.12 14.68 3.85
C MET A 116 -9.12 14.67 2.69
N ILE A 117 -9.12 15.73 1.89
CA ILE A 117 -10.05 15.86 0.76
C ILE A 117 -9.85 14.71 -0.23
N TRP A 118 -8.60 14.39 -0.58
CA TRP A 118 -8.32 13.33 -1.54
C TRP A 118 -8.73 11.95 -1.01
N ILE A 119 -8.46 11.62 0.25
CA ILE A 119 -8.85 10.34 0.84
C ILE A 119 -10.39 10.20 0.84
N LEU A 120 -11.12 11.22 1.29
CA LEU A 120 -12.58 11.17 1.39
C LEU A 120 -13.26 11.10 0.02
N VAL A 121 -12.88 11.96 -0.89
CA VAL A 121 -13.50 12.04 -2.23
C VAL A 121 -13.03 10.89 -3.11
N GLY A 122 -11.72 10.66 -3.16
CA GLY A 122 -11.11 9.60 -3.95
C GLY A 122 -11.57 8.21 -3.48
N GLY A 123 -11.62 7.98 -2.16
CA GLY A 123 -12.08 6.71 -1.60
C GLY A 123 -13.49 6.33 -2.01
N VAL A 124 -14.44 7.28 -1.97
CA VAL A 124 -15.84 7.04 -2.32
C VAL A 124 -16.10 7.01 -3.82
N LEU A 125 -15.57 8.00 -4.57
CA LEU A 125 -15.89 8.19 -5.99
C LEU A 125 -14.96 7.46 -6.96
N ALA A 126 -13.79 7.06 -6.50
CA ALA A 126 -12.79 6.39 -7.33
C ALA A 126 -12.46 4.99 -6.81
N GLY A 127 -11.87 4.85 -5.62
CA GLY A 127 -11.37 3.57 -5.11
C GLY A 127 -12.46 2.54 -4.88
N ALA A 128 -13.52 2.88 -4.16
CA ALA A 128 -14.61 1.95 -3.88
C ALA A 128 -15.37 1.56 -5.16
N VAL A 129 -15.50 2.47 -6.13
CA VAL A 129 -16.04 2.17 -7.46
C VAL A 129 -15.16 1.20 -8.21
N HIS A 130 -13.85 1.46 -8.20
CA HIS A 130 -12.84 0.63 -8.85
C HIS A 130 -12.86 -0.81 -8.32
N ASP A 131 -12.72 -1.00 -7.01
CA ASP A 131 -12.64 -2.32 -6.40
C ASP A 131 -13.90 -3.14 -6.61
N PHE A 132 -15.05 -2.50 -6.42
CA PHE A 132 -16.35 -3.13 -6.61
C PHE A 132 -16.58 -3.57 -8.06
N LEU A 133 -16.29 -2.68 -9.02
CA LEU A 133 -16.56 -2.98 -10.42
C LEU A 133 -15.55 -3.99 -11.00
N VAL A 134 -14.29 -3.97 -10.55
CA VAL A 134 -13.30 -4.99 -10.94
C VAL A 134 -13.70 -6.36 -10.39
N LEU A 135 -14.13 -6.44 -9.13
CA LEU A 135 -14.65 -7.69 -8.53
C LEU A 135 -15.85 -8.22 -9.34
N PHE A 136 -16.80 -7.34 -9.70
CA PHE A 136 -17.97 -7.70 -10.47
C PHE A 136 -17.62 -8.24 -11.87
N ILE A 137 -16.76 -7.54 -12.62
CA ILE A 137 -16.42 -7.97 -13.99
C ILE A 137 -15.63 -9.29 -13.99
N SER A 138 -14.76 -9.51 -13.01
CA SER A 138 -14.01 -10.76 -12.87
C SER A 138 -14.92 -11.92 -12.46
N MET A 139 -15.80 -11.72 -11.48
CA MET A 139 -16.78 -12.73 -11.06
C MET A 139 -17.64 -13.21 -12.26
N ARG A 140 -18.10 -12.31 -13.11
CA ARG A 140 -18.88 -12.66 -14.31
C ARG A 140 -18.03 -13.25 -15.45
N ARG A 141 -16.71 -13.38 -15.26
CA ARG A 141 -15.73 -13.98 -16.17
C ARG A 141 -14.95 -15.13 -15.53
N LYS A 142 -15.62 -15.92 -14.68
CA LYS A 142 -15.06 -17.11 -14.02
C LYS A 142 -13.84 -16.80 -13.12
N GLY A 143 -13.77 -15.61 -12.51
CA GLY A 143 -12.65 -15.21 -11.68
C GLY A 143 -11.33 -15.02 -12.44
N ARG A 144 -11.38 -14.58 -13.71
CA ARG A 144 -10.19 -14.31 -14.52
C ARG A 144 -9.38 -13.14 -13.99
N SER A 145 -8.07 -13.23 -14.14
CA SER A 145 -7.14 -12.17 -13.79
C SER A 145 -7.36 -10.91 -14.63
N LEU A 146 -6.90 -9.76 -14.10
CA LEU A 146 -7.03 -8.48 -14.79
C LEU A 146 -6.39 -8.49 -16.18
N GLY A 147 -5.19 -9.09 -16.31
CA GLY A 147 -4.47 -9.18 -17.59
C GLY A 147 -5.23 -10.00 -18.63
N GLU A 148 -5.79 -11.14 -18.25
CA GLU A 148 -6.62 -11.95 -19.13
C GLU A 148 -7.90 -11.23 -19.55
N MET A 149 -8.55 -10.50 -18.65
CA MET A 149 -9.73 -9.72 -18.98
C MET A 149 -9.41 -8.61 -19.98
N ILE A 150 -8.26 -7.92 -19.86
CA ILE A 150 -7.82 -6.93 -20.87
C ILE A 150 -7.59 -7.62 -22.22
N LYS A 151 -6.95 -8.79 -22.25
CA LYS A 151 -6.73 -9.57 -23.47
C LYS A 151 -8.05 -9.95 -24.15
N ASP A 152 -9.00 -10.44 -23.40
CA ASP A 152 -10.30 -10.87 -23.90
C ASP A 152 -11.18 -9.73 -24.38
N GLU A 153 -11.10 -8.57 -23.74
CA GLU A 153 -12.04 -7.47 -23.95
C GLU A 153 -11.45 -6.32 -24.80
N MET A 154 -10.12 -6.19 -24.85
CA MET A 154 -9.45 -5.09 -25.58
C MET A 154 -8.56 -5.55 -26.73
N GLY A 155 -8.39 -6.87 -26.91
CA GLY A 155 -7.63 -7.47 -28.00
C GLY A 155 -6.31 -8.12 -27.56
N GLY A 156 -5.85 -9.09 -28.36
CA GLY A 156 -4.71 -9.94 -28.00
C GLY A 156 -3.40 -9.19 -27.80
N PHE A 157 -3.09 -8.24 -28.68
CA PHE A 157 -1.87 -7.44 -28.57
C PHE A 157 -1.89 -6.53 -27.34
N THR A 158 -2.94 -5.72 -27.18
CA THR A 158 -3.11 -4.84 -26.00
C THR A 158 -3.06 -5.65 -24.71
N GLY A 159 -3.74 -6.81 -24.68
CA GLY A 159 -3.76 -7.68 -23.50
C GLY A 159 -2.41 -8.32 -23.21
N GLY A 160 -1.65 -8.74 -24.22
CA GLY A 160 -0.33 -9.31 -24.02
C GLY A 160 0.67 -8.30 -23.41
N VAL A 161 0.71 -7.08 -23.96
CA VAL A 161 1.55 -6.00 -23.42
C VAL A 161 1.09 -5.60 -22.02
N ALA A 162 -0.23 -5.45 -21.80
CA ALA A 162 -0.78 -5.11 -20.51
C ALA A 162 -0.48 -6.18 -19.45
N MET A 163 -0.54 -7.47 -19.79
CA MET A 163 -0.24 -8.57 -18.86
C MET A 163 1.20 -8.51 -18.36
N LEU A 164 2.16 -8.21 -19.23
CA LEU A 164 3.57 -8.03 -18.86
C LEU A 164 3.76 -6.79 -17.96
N ALA A 165 3.11 -5.67 -18.30
CA ALA A 165 3.18 -4.46 -17.52
C ALA A 165 2.55 -4.65 -16.12
N ILE A 166 1.38 -5.28 -16.06
CA ILE A 166 0.69 -5.59 -14.79
C ILE A 166 1.54 -6.48 -13.91
N PHE A 167 2.18 -7.50 -14.50
CA PHE A 167 3.12 -8.35 -13.76
C PHE A 167 4.30 -7.55 -13.21
N GLY A 168 4.95 -6.71 -14.04
CA GLY A 168 6.05 -5.85 -13.59
C GLY A 168 5.63 -4.89 -12.47
N ILE A 169 4.46 -4.27 -12.59
CA ILE A 169 3.90 -3.40 -11.53
C ILE A 169 3.68 -4.19 -10.24
N MET A 170 3.12 -5.40 -10.32
CA MET A 170 2.90 -6.26 -9.15
C MET A 170 4.22 -6.60 -8.44
N ILE A 171 5.26 -6.94 -9.18
CA ILE A 171 6.60 -7.24 -8.63
C ILE A 171 7.13 -6.05 -7.83
N ILE A 172 7.04 -4.84 -8.37
CA ILE A 172 7.47 -3.61 -7.69
C ILE A 172 6.65 -3.38 -6.43
N ILE A 173 5.32 -3.54 -6.50
CA ILE A 173 4.43 -3.37 -5.35
C ILE A 173 4.80 -4.32 -4.21
N ILE A 174 4.97 -5.62 -4.50
CA ILE A 174 5.31 -6.61 -3.48
C ILE A 174 6.68 -6.30 -2.86
N ALA A 175 7.67 -5.95 -3.68
CA ALA A 175 9.01 -5.61 -3.21
C ALA A 175 9.00 -4.44 -2.23
N ILE A 176 8.22 -3.40 -2.53
CA ILE A 176 8.12 -2.20 -1.67
C ILE A 176 7.35 -2.49 -0.38
N LEU A 177 6.25 -3.25 -0.47
CA LEU A 177 5.53 -3.70 0.71
C LEU A 177 6.45 -4.51 1.64
N ALA A 178 7.19 -5.46 1.09
CA ALA A 178 8.17 -6.25 1.84
C ALA A 178 9.30 -5.38 2.44
N MET A 179 9.75 -4.34 1.72
CA MET A 179 10.76 -3.38 2.20
C MET A 179 10.30 -2.61 3.44
N VAL A 180 9.04 -2.18 3.48
CA VAL A 180 8.49 -1.51 4.68
C VAL A 180 8.55 -2.44 5.89
N VAL A 181 8.26 -3.73 5.71
CA VAL A 181 8.39 -4.73 6.79
C VAL A 181 9.84 -4.91 7.22
N VAL A 182 10.77 -5.04 6.27
CA VAL A 182 12.21 -5.14 6.58
C VAL A 182 12.65 -3.95 7.44
N LYS A 183 12.28 -2.73 7.06
CA LYS A 183 12.64 -1.52 7.80
C LYS A 183 12.00 -1.42 9.18
N SER A 184 10.76 -1.87 9.31
CA SER A 184 10.05 -1.86 10.61
C SER A 184 10.65 -2.85 11.60
N LEU A 185 11.20 -3.97 11.11
CA LEU A 185 11.72 -5.05 11.95
C LEU A 185 13.24 -5.06 12.11
N ALA A 186 13.98 -4.29 11.30
CA ALA A 186 15.44 -4.25 11.37
C ALA A 186 15.92 -3.78 12.74
N ASN A 187 16.83 -4.56 13.33
CA ASN A 187 17.40 -4.30 14.65
C ASN A 187 16.36 -4.15 15.78
N SER A 188 15.18 -4.79 15.61
CA SER A 188 14.08 -4.77 16.59
C SER A 188 13.76 -6.19 17.08
N PRO A 189 14.43 -6.68 18.13
CA PRO A 189 14.19 -8.04 18.66
C PRO A 189 12.77 -8.21 19.17
N TRP A 190 12.18 -7.21 19.80
CA TRP A 190 10.79 -7.23 20.24
C TRP A 190 9.84 -7.40 19.06
N GLY A 191 9.97 -6.55 18.03
CA GLY A 191 9.12 -6.60 16.83
C GLY A 191 9.23 -7.92 16.10
N LEU A 192 10.46 -8.41 15.87
CA LEU A 192 10.69 -9.65 15.14
C LEU A 192 10.16 -10.88 15.89
N PHE A 193 10.39 -10.97 17.21
CA PHE A 193 9.83 -12.05 18.03
C PHE A 193 8.31 -12.08 17.89
N THR A 194 7.65 -10.94 18.05
CA THR A 194 6.18 -10.88 18.03
C THR A 194 5.62 -11.26 16.65
N ILE A 195 6.25 -10.82 15.56
CA ILE A 195 5.86 -11.23 14.19
C ILE A 195 6.10 -12.73 13.96
N ALA A 196 7.23 -13.26 14.41
CA ALA A 196 7.54 -14.69 14.29
C ALA A 196 6.47 -15.55 15.01
N MET A 197 6.01 -15.13 16.18
CA MET A 197 4.97 -15.83 16.94
C MET A 197 3.61 -15.85 16.24
N THR A 198 3.33 -14.94 15.31
CA THR A 198 2.07 -15.00 14.52
C THR A 198 1.98 -16.24 13.65
N ILE A 199 3.11 -16.85 13.26
CA ILE A 199 3.16 -18.06 12.43
C ILE A 199 2.60 -19.27 13.20
N PRO A 200 3.16 -19.68 14.35
CA PRO A 200 2.61 -20.81 15.10
C PRO A 200 1.19 -20.55 15.61
N ILE A 201 0.83 -19.29 15.95
CA ILE A 201 -0.53 -18.94 16.33
C ILE A 201 -1.51 -19.19 15.16
N ALA A 202 -1.18 -18.76 13.95
CA ALA A 202 -2.02 -18.96 12.77
C ALA A 202 -2.18 -20.46 12.43
N ILE A 203 -1.10 -21.24 12.49
CA ILE A 203 -1.13 -22.68 12.28
C ILE A 203 -2.03 -23.38 13.32
N PHE A 204 -1.86 -23.01 14.60
CA PHE A 204 -2.72 -23.51 15.68
C PHE A 204 -4.20 -23.21 15.42
N MET A 205 -4.52 -21.96 15.05
CA MET A 205 -5.89 -21.56 14.70
C MET A 205 -6.44 -22.36 13.52
N GLY A 206 -5.64 -22.59 12.47
CA GLY A 206 -6.03 -23.41 11.32
C GLY A 206 -6.38 -24.84 11.70
N ILE A 207 -5.53 -25.47 12.52
CA ILE A 207 -5.75 -26.83 13.06
C ILE A 207 -6.99 -26.84 13.96
N TYR A 208 -7.14 -25.87 14.86
CA TYR A 208 -8.26 -25.76 15.77
C TYR A 208 -9.61 -25.68 15.04
N MET A 209 -9.71 -24.78 14.05
CA MET A 209 -10.94 -24.56 13.26
C MET A 209 -11.29 -25.74 12.35
N ARG A 210 -10.31 -26.57 11.95
CA ARG A 210 -10.55 -27.69 11.03
C ARG A 210 -10.75 -29.01 11.72
N PHE A 211 -9.97 -29.30 12.77
CA PHE A 211 -9.90 -30.63 13.37
C PHE A 211 -10.43 -30.73 14.82
N ILE A 212 -10.23 -29.65 15.62
CA ILE A 212 -10.59 -29.67 17.05
C ILE A 212 -12.05 -29.24 17.24
N ARG A 213 -12.39 -28.05 16.71
CA ARG A 213 -13.76 -27.51 16.77
C ARG A 213 -14.18 -26.91 15.43
N PRO A 214 -14.61 -27.73 14.45
CA PRO A 214 -15.00 -27.22 13.12
C PRO A 214 -16.10 -26.17 13.20
N GLY A 215 -15.90 -25.04 12.48
CA GLY A 215 -16.87 -23.95 12.39
C GLY A 215 -16.92 -22.99 13.58
N ARG A 216 -16.18 -23.22 14.67
CA ARG A 216 -16.10 -22.32 15.83
C ARG A 216 -15.08 -21.19 15.61
N VAL A 217 -15.30 -20.40 14.58
CA VAL A 217 -14.39 -19.32 14.18
C VAL A 217 -14.21 -18.28 15.29
N GLY A 218 -15.27 -17.91 16.00
CA GLY A 218 -15.21 -16.91 17.08
C GLY A 218 -14.33 -17.34 18.27
N GLU A 219 -14.39 -18.62 18.69
CA GLU A 219 -13.53 -19.15 19.77
C GLU A 219 -12.05 -19.09 19.33
N ALA A 220 -11.74 -19.59 18.13
CA ALA A 220 -10.38 -19.55 17.59
C ALA A 220 -9.83 -18.10 17.52
N SER A 221 -10.68 -17.14 17.18
CA SER A 221 -10.28 -15.72 17.12
C SER A 221 -9.93 -15.15 18.47
N ILE A 222 -10.72 -15.41 19.50
CA ILE A 222 -10.46 -14.94 20.85
C ILE A 222 -9.15 -15.56 21.36
N ILE A 223 -8.95 -16.85 21.18
CA ILE A 223 -7.72 -17.54 21.59
C ILE A 223 -6.51 -16.95 20.85
N GLY A 224 -6.61 -16.80 19.51
CA GLY A 224 -5.52 -16.23 18.70
C GLY A 224 -5.20 -14.79 19.10
N PHE A 225 -6.20 -13.98 19.41
CA PHE A 225 -6.01 -12.59 19.86
C PHE A 225 -5.32 -12.54 21.23
N ILE A 226 -5.73 -13.38 22.20
CA ILE A 226 -5.08 -13.47 23.52
C ILE A 226 -3.61 -13.91 23.35
N LEU A 227 -3.33 -14.93 22.53
CA LEU A 227 -1.97 -15.40 22.28
C LEU A 227 -1.12 -14.31 21.61
N LEU A 228 -1.71 -13.49 20.74
CA LEU A 228 -1.03 -12.35 20.13
C LEU A 228 -0.67 -11.28 21.15
N LEU A 229 -1.61 -10.90 22.05
CA LEU A 229 -1.32 -9.95 23.12
C LEU A 229 -0.23 -10.47 24.06
N LEU A 230 -0.26 -11.76 24.39
CA LEU A 230 0.79 -12.40 25.19
C LEU A 230 2.15 -12.34 24.46
N SER A 231 2.19 -12.56 23.14
CA SER A 231 3.45 -12.46 22.39
C SER A 231 4.01 -11.05 22.35
N ILE A 232 3.16 -10.01 22.35
CA ILE A 232 3.61 -8.61 22.48
C ILE A 232 4.21 -8.39 23.87
N HIS A 233 3.50 -8.83 24.92
CA HIS A 233 3.95 -8.66 26.31
C HIS A 233 5.31 -9.35 26.55
N TYR A 234 5.44 -10.64 26.22
CA TYR A 234 6.69 -11.38 26.38
C TYR A 234 7.81 -10.91 25.41
N GLY A 235 7.46 -10.27 24.30
CA GLY A 235 8.44 -9.65 23.41
C GLY A 235 9.30 -8.61 24.09
N HIS A 236 8.76 -7.88 25.08
CA HIS A 236 9.53 -6.99 25.93
C HIS A 236 10.62 -7.75 26.72
N ASP A 237 10.25 -8.84 27.37
CA ASP A 237 11.20 -9.66 28.15
C ASP A 237 12.28 -10.29 27.25
N VAL A 238 11.90 -10.67 26.03
CA VAL A 238 12.84 -11.16 25.00
C VAL A 238 13.84 -10.07 24.62
N SER A 239 13.40 -8.83 24.47
CA SER A 239 14.27 -7.71 24.11
C SER A 239 15.25 -7.32 25.23
N LEU A 240 14.90 -7.57 26.49
CA LEU A 240 15.76 -7.31 27.65
C LEU A 240 16.75 -8.43 27.94
N ASN A 241 16.50 -9.65 27.46
CA ASN A 241 17.40 -10.78 27.64
C ASN A 241 18.49 -10.77 26.55
N PRO A 242 19.80 -10.59 26.87
CA PRO A 242 20.86 -10.44 25.85
C PRO A 242 20.96 -11.61 24.88
N THR A 243 20.76 -12.84 25.34
CA THR A 243 20.85 -14.05 24.52
C THR A 243 19.67 -14.14 23.53
N LEU A 244 18.45 -13.89 24.02
CA LEU A 244 17.25 -13.94 23.18
C LEU A 244 17.19 -12.73 22.24
N ALA A 245 17.56 -11.54 22.72
CA ALA A 245 17.66 -10.36 21.89
C ALA A 245 18.60 -10.57 20.71
N HIS A 246 19.79 -11.15 20.95
CA HIS A 246 20.75 -11.48 19.87
C HIS A 246 20.14 -12.44 18.84
N PHE A 247 19.37 -13.45 19.28
CA PHE A 247 18.73 -14.41 18.38
C PHE A 247 17.64 -13.78 17.49
N PHE A 248 16.99 -12.71 17.95
CA PHE A 248 15.94 -12.00 17.21
C PHE A 248 16.38 -10.66 16.63
N THR A 249 17.69 -10.36 16.60
CA THR A 249 18.23 -9.14 16.00
C THR A 249 18.91 -9.46 14.67
N PHE A 250 18.32 -8.97 13.56
CA PHE A 250 18.87 -9.15 12.23
C PHE A 250 18.97 -7.80 11.50
N ASP A 251 19.92 -7.70 10.60
CA ASP A 251 20.10 -6.59 9.67
C ASP A 251 19.09 -6.64 8.51
N GLN A 252 18.98 -5.56 7.76
CA GLN A 252 18.02 -5.45 6.65
C GLN A 252 18.23 -6.51 5.55
N PRO A 253 19.47 -6.79 5.06
CA PRO A 253 19.69 -7.83 4.06
C PRO A 253 19.25 -9.23 4.51
N THR A 254 19.57 -9.61 5.74
CA THR A 254 19.15 -10.90 6.30
C THR A 254 17.64 -11.02 6.41
N LEU A 255 16.99 -9.97 6.91
CA LEU A 255 15.51 -9.91 6.96
C LEU A 255 14.88 -9.99 5.58
N ALA A 256 15.49 -9.38 4.55
CA ALA A 256 15.01 -9.47 3.18
C ALA A 256 14.97 -10.94 2.72
N PHE A 257 16.05 -11.72 2.95
CA PHE A 257 16.04 -13.15 2.65
C PHE A 257 15.02 -13.95 3.47
N MET A 258 14.85 -13.62 4.74
CA MET A 258 13.83 -14.28 5.58
C MET A 258 12.42 -14.04 5.06
N ILE A 259 12.09 -12.82 4.62
CA ILE A 259 10.79 -12.48 4.04
C ILE A 259 10.59 -13.14 2.67
N MET A 260 11.64 -13.25 1.84
CA MET A 260 11.59 -14.01 0.60
C MET A 260 11.26 -15.48 0.85
N GLY A 261 11.97 -16.11 1.79
CA GLY A 261 11.70 -17.51 2.22
C GLY A 261 10.28 -17.69 2.76
N TYR A 262 9.84 -16.75 3.57
CA TYR A 262 8.47 -16.72 4.09
C TYR A 262 7.43 -16.62 2.95
N GLY A 263 7.55 -15.67 2.03
CA GLY A 263 6.64 -15.51 0.89
C GLY A 263 6.64 -16.73 -0.04
N PHE A 264 7.79 -17.37 -0.22
CA PHE A 264 7.89 -18.62 -0.97
C PHE A 264 7.07 -19.73 -0.33
N ILE A 265 7.27 -20.00 0.96
CA ILE A 265 6.58 -21.05 1.71
C ILE A 265 5.06 -20.75 1.75
N SER A 266 4.68 -19.54 2.11
CA SER A 266 3.26 -19.14 2.25
C SER A 266 2.48 -19.28 0.95
N SER A 267 3.12 -19.04 -0.22
CA SER A 267 2.46 -19.16 -1.51
C SER A 267 2.25 -20.61 -1.98
N LEU A 268 3.03 -21.56 -1.45
CA LEU A 268 2.92 -22.98 -1.76
C LEU A 268 1.96 -23.74 -0.84
N LEU A 269 1.86 -23.32 0.42
CA LEU A 269 1.00 -23.96 1.40
C LEU A 269 -0.50 -23.83 1.03
N PRO A 270 -1.34 -24.83 1.39
CA PRO A 270 -2.79 -24.73 1.24
C PRO A 270 -3.34 -23.49 1.95
N VAL A 271 -4.31 -22.81 1.32
CA VAL A 271 -4.91 -21.57 1.87
C VAL A 271 -5.46 -21.76 3.26
N TRP A 272 -6.15 -22.88 3.51
CA TRP A 272 -6.79 -23.19 4.80
C TRP A 272 -5.82 -23.44 5.95
N PHE A 273 -4.59 -23.87 5.65
CA PHE A 273 -3.62 -24.25 6.67
C PHE A 273 -2.92 -23.04 7.29
N PHE A 274 -2.57 -22.06 6.47
CA PHE A 274 -1.77 -20.93 6.90
C PHE A 274 -2.39 -19.58 6.55
N LEU A 275 -2.71 -19.36 5.27
CA LEU A 275 -3.11 -18.04 4.78
C LEU A 275 -4.45 -17.58 5.38
N ALA A 276 -5.51 -18.40 5.28
CA ALA A 276 -6.84 -18.03 5.74
C ALA A 276 -6.90 -17.76 7.26
N PRO A 277 -6.32 -18.59 8.16
CA PRO A 277 -6.28 -18.31 9.58
C PRO A 277 -5.50 -17.04 9.93
N ARG A 278 -4.39 -16.81 9.21
CA ARG A 278 -3.56 -15.63 9.43
C ARG A 278 -4.23 -14.34 8.95
N ASP A 279 -4.83 -14.35 7.76
CA ASP A 279 -5.61 -13.22 7.24
C ASP A 279 -6.77 -12.89 8.18
N TYR A 280 -7.41 -13.93 8.72
CA TYR A 280 -8.49 -13.75 9.67
C TYR A 280 -8.02 -13.12 10.99
N LEU A 281 -6.91 -13.61 11.57
CA LEU A 281 -6.28 -13.01 12.75
C LEU A 281 -5.86 -11.56 12.49
N ALA A 282 -5.22 -11.31 11.35
CA ALA A 282 -4.80 -9.98 10.95
C ALA A 282 -6.00 -9.04 10.78
N THR A 283 -7.10 -9.49 10.17
CA THR A 283 -8.29 -8.65 9.98
C THR A 283 -8.97 -8.32 11.29
N PHE A 284 -9.05 -9.28 12.20
CA PHE A 284 -9.63 -9.03 13.52
C PHE A 284 -8.85 -7.94 14.28
N LEU A 285 -7.54 -8.02 14.22
CA LEU A 285 -6.67 -6.99 14.77
C LEU A 285 -6.85 -5.66 14.03
N LYS A 286 -6.84 -5.67 12.69
CA LYS A 286 -6.98 -4.48 11.84
C LYS A 286 -8.27 -3.73 12.13
N MET A 287 -9.41 -4.38 12.07
CA MET A 287 -10.70 -3.77 12.34
C MET A 287 -10.85 -3.36 13.80
N GLY A 288 -10.33 -4.16 14.73
CA GLY A 288 -10.33 -3.84 16.15
C GLY A 288 -9.58 -2.55 16.45
N VAL A 289 -8.37 -2.40 15.93
CA VAL A 289 -7.56 -1.19 16.12
C VAL A 289 -8.24 0.04 15.51
N ILE A 290 -8.81 -0.06 14.30
CA ILE A 290 -9.53 1.05 13.67
C ILE A 290 -10.70 1.51 14.56
N VAL A 291 -11.48 0.56 15.05
CA VAL A 291 -12.63 0.86 15.91
C VAL A 291 -12.18 1.45 17.23
N VAL A 292 -11.18 0.85 17.89
CA VAL A 292 -10.62 1.36 19.16
C VAL A 292 -10.04 2.76 18.97
N MET A 293 -9.29 3.00 17.88
CA MET A 293 -8.75 4.32 17.57
C MET A 293 -9.84 5.35 17.31
N ALA A 294 -10.89 4.98 16.56
CA ALA A 294 -12.02 5.89 16.34
C ALA A 294 -12.68 6.31 17.66
N PHE A 295 -12.95 5.36 18.55
CA PHE A 295 -13.48 5.66 19.89
C PHE A 295 -12.47 6.47 20.74
N ALA A 296 -11.19 6.08 20.72
CA ALA A 296 -10.16 6.80 21.47
C ALA A 296 -10.05 8.27 21.03
N ILE A 297 -10.11 8.54 19.73
CA ILE A 297 -10.13 9.92 19.19
C ILE A 297 -11.37 10.69 19.67
N LEU A 298 -12.54 10.04 19.74
CA LEU A 298 -13.76 10.68 20.25
C LEU A 298 -13.65 11.05 21.74
N PHE A 299 -12.93 10.25 22.55
CA PHE A 299 -12.74 10.52 23.97
C PHE A 299 -11.60 11.50 24.25
N VAL A 300 -10.46 11.35 23.57
CA VAL A 300 -9.25 12.17 23.80
C VAL A 300 -9.37 13.53 23.12
N ALA A 301 -10.12 13.60 22.01
CA ALA A 301 -10.32 14.79 21.20
C ALA A 301 -8.99 15.53 20.85
N PRO A 302 -7.97 14.84 20.30
CA PRO A 302 -6.69 15.49 20.09
C PRO A 302 -6.80 16.57 19.00
N ASP A 303 -6.13 17.71 19.25
CA ASP A 303 -6.04 18.79 18.28
C ASP A 303 -5.00 18.47 17.21
N PHE A 304 -5.21 18.96 15.98
CA PHE A 304 -4.19 18.96 14.96
C PHE A 304 -3.12 20.01 15.26
N LEU A 305 -1.87 19.55 15.30
CA LEU A 305 -0.69 20.39 15.45
C LEU A 305 -0.06 20.75 14.09
N MET A 306 -0.25 19.89 13.10
CA MET A 306 0.14 20.19 11.72
C MET A 306 -0.74 21.30 11.12
N PRO A 307 -0.17 22.20 10.29
CA PRO A 307 -0.93 23.26 9.65
C PRO A 307 -1.98 22.70 8.70
N LYS A 308 -3.06 23.47 8.51
CA LYS A 308 -4.11 23.17 7.52
C LYS A 308 -3.55 22.93 6.13
N ILE A 309 -2.70 23.84 5.67
CA ILE A 309 -1.92 23.74 4.45
C ILE A 309 -0.51 24.23 4.79
N ASN A 310 0.49 23.45 4.46
CA ASN A 310 1.87 23.86 4.61
C ASN A 310 2.37 24.47 3.29
N TYR A 311 2.18 25.78 3.15
CA TYR A 311 2.50 26.49 1.92
C TYR A 311 3.98 26.41 1.52
N GLN A 312 4.87 26.21 2.50
CA GLN A 312 6.31 26.11 2.29
C GLN A 312 6.71 24.93 1.39
N TYR A 313 5.94 23.83 1.41
CA TYR A 313 6.29 22.59 0.71
C TYR A 313 5.33 22.21 -0.44
N LEU A 314 4.42 23.11 -0.83
CA LEU A 314 3.51 22.86 -1.95
C LEU A 314 4.21 22.80 -3.30
N ASP A 315 5.35 23.49 -3.40
CA ASP A 315 6.19 23.52 -4.60
C ASP A 315 6.99 22.24 -4.83
N GLY A 316 7.13 21.40 -3.80
CA GLY A 316 7.84 20.12 -3.87
C GLY A 316 9.21 20.09 -3.22
N THR A 317 9.58 21.12 -2.45
CA THR A 317 10.85 21.19 -1.71
C THR A 317 10.83 20.46 -0.36
N GLY A 318 9.75 19.75 -0.03
CA GLY A 318 9.58 19.13 1.27
C GLY A 318 10.62 18.04 1.59
N PRO A 319 11.07 17.95 2.86
CA PRO A 319 12.14 17.06 3.27
C PRO A 319 11.73 15.58 3.38
N VAL A 320 10.41 15.28 3.42
CA VAL A 320 9.89 13.92 3.55
C VAL A 320 9.73 13.24 2.18
N PHE A 321 9.23 13.96 1.19
CA PHE A 321 9.27 13.54 -0.21
C PHE A 321 9.35 14.74 -1.14
N ALA A 322 10.01 14.57 -2.28
CA ALA A 322 10.11 15.59 -3.31
C ALA A 322 8.94 15.51 -4.29
N GLY A 323 8.46 16.67 -4.73
CA GLY A 323 7.39 16.79 -5.71
C GLY A 323 6.25 17.70 -5.26
N SER A 324 5.71 18.46 -6.21
CA SER A 324 4.63 19.43 -5.96
C SER A 324 3.32 18.73 -5.56
N ILE A 325 2.39 19.52 -4.98
CA ILE A 325 1.09 19.00 -4.54
C ILE A 325 0.38 18.26 -5.68
N PHE A 326 0.36 18.80 -6.90
CA PHE A 326 -0.08 18.08 -8.08
C PHE A 326 1.12 17.75 -8.97
N PRO A 327 1.35 16.48 -9.29
CA PRO A 327 0.50 15.31 -9.02
C PRO A 327 0.88 14.51 -7.76
N PHE A 328 1.99 14.85 -7.06
CA PHE A 328 2.63 13.91 -6.14
C PHE A 328 1.87 13.63 -4.84
N LEU A 329 1.09 14.58 -4.32
CA LEU A 329 0.21 14.28 -3.18
C LEU A 329 -0.78 13.16 -3.54
N PHE A 330 -1.40 13.24 -4.72
CA PHE A 330 -2.38 12.26 -5.20
C PHE A 330 -1.75 10.89 -5.45
N ILE A 331 -0.51 10.88 -5.93
CA ILE A 331 0.28 9.66 -6.17
C ILE A 331 0.74 9.05 -4.85
N THR A 332 1.17 9.86 -3.89
CA THR A 332 1.69 9.40 -2.59
C THR A 332 0.57 8.75 -1.74
N ILE A 333 -0.65 9.31 -1.78
CA ILE A 333 -1.82 8.77 -1.05
C ILE A 333 -2.56 7.69 -1.88
N ALA A 334 -2.01 7.20 -2.95
CA ALA A 334 -2.70 6.31 -3.88
C ALA A 334 -3.60 5.27 -3.19
N CYS A 335 -3.06 4.40 -2.33
CA CYS A 335 -3.83 3.30 -1.75
C CYS A 335 -5.04 3.74 -0.93
N GLY A 336 -4.91 4.74 -0.07
CA GLY A 336 -6.03 5.21 0.76
C GLY A 336 -7.19 5.84 -0.01
N ALA A 337 -6.97 6.24 -1.27
CA ALA A 337 -7.97 6.86 -2.14
C ALA A 337 -8.35 5.98 -3.33
N ILE A 338 -7.38 5.43 -4.06
CA ILE A 338 -7.57 4.48 -5.16
C ILE A 338 -6.26 3.76 -5.46
N SER A 339 -6.28 2.43 -5.54
CA SER A 339 -5.09 1.60 -5.74
C SER A 339 -5.29 0.55 -6.83
N GLY A 340 -4.33 0.46 -7.75
CA GLY A 340 -4.32 -0.57 -8.78
C GLY A 340 -4.05 -1.97 -8.23
N PHE A 341 -3.30 -2.10 -7.13
CA PHE A 341 -3.10 -3.37 -6.46
C PHE A 341 -4.40 -4.04 -6.07
N HIS A 342 -5.41 -3.25 -5.69
CA HIS A 342 -6.74 -3.76 -5.36
C HIS A 342 -7.41 -4.47 -6.52
N ALA A 343 -7.19 -4.00 -7.76
CA ALA A 343 -7.71 -4.70 -8.95
C ALA A 343 -7.16 -6.11 -9.08
N LEU A 344 -5.91 -6.34 -8.66
CA LEU A 344 -5.28 -7.66 -8.70
C LEU A 344 -5.92 -8.61 -7.68
N ILE A 345 -6.24 -8.12 -6.50
CA ILE A 345 -6.95 -8.88 -5.46
C ILE A 345 -8.42 -9.10 -5.85
N SER A 346 -9.10 -8.02 -6.28
CA SER A 346 -10.50 -8.05 -6.72
C SER A 346 -10.74 -8.87 -8.00
N SER A 347 -9.69 -9.21 -8.76
CA SER A 347 -9.77 -10.11 -9.90
C SER A 347 -9.07 -11.46 -9.69
N GLY A 348 -8.14 -11.54 -8.73
CA GLY A 348 -7.30 -12.72 -8.50
C GLY A 348 -7.92 -13.76 -7.56
N THR A 349 -8.28 -13.35 -6.37
CA THR A 349 -8.71 -14.26 -5.28
C THR A 349 -10.18 -14.12 -4.93
N SER A 350 -10.65 -12.92 -4.63
CA SER A 350 -11.99 -12.68 -4.09
C SER A 350 -13.16 -13.14 -4.97
N PRO A 351 -13.12 -13.03 -6.33
CA PRO A 351 -14.22 -13.49 -7.17
C PRO A 351 -14.39 -15.02 -7.16
N LYS A 352 -13.33 -15.76 -6.82
CA LYS A 352 -13.32 -17.22 -6.70
C LYS A 352 -13.90 -17.72 -5.37
N MET A 353 -14.12 -16.81 -4.43
CA MET A 353 -14.64 -17.10 -3.09
C MET A 353 -16.04 -16.53 -2.86
N LEU A 354 -16.55 -15.71 -3.78
CA LEU A 354 -17.82 -15.01 -3.63
C LEU A 354 -19.01 -15.99 -3.73
N GLU A 355 -19.71 -16.17 -2.61
CA GLU A 355 -20.85 -17.11 -2.54
C GLU A 355 -22.10 -16.62 -3.27
N ASN A 356 -22.36 -15.31 -3.25
CA ASN A 356 -23.52 -14.66 -3.86
C ASN A 356 -23.10 -13.36 -4.53
N GLU A 357 -23.67 -13.08 -5.72
CA GLU A 357 -23.35 -11.89 -6.49
C GLU A 357 -23.65 -10.59 -5.73
N GLU A 358 -24.74 -10.53 -4.95
CA GLU A 358 -25.09 -9.34 -4.15
C GLU A 358 -24.03 -9.00 -3.08
N HIS A 359 -23.24 -9.98 -2.62
CA HIS A 359 -22.18 -9.75 -1.65
C HIS A 359 -21.03 -8.91 -2.22
N ALA A 360 -20.91 -8.79 -3.56
CA ALA A 360 -19.86 -8.02 -4.22
C ALA A 360 -19.84 -6.54 -3.80
N LEU A 361 -21.01 -5.95 -3.54
CA LEU A 361 -21.09 -4.56 -3.04
C LEU A 361 -20.43 -4.43 -1.66
N PHE A 362 -20.72 -5.37 -0.76
CA PHE A 362 -20.19 -5.33 0.60
C PHE A 362 -18.69 -5.64 0.61
N VAL A 363 -18.27 -6.63 -0.18
CA VAL A 363 -16.86 -7.08 -0.25
C VAL A 363 -15.99 -6.07 -0.99
N GLY A 364 -16.37 -5.60 -2.19
CA GLY A 364 -15.56 -4.69 -2.99
C GLY A 364 -15.65 -3.25 -2.50
N TYR A 365 -16.85 -2.65 -2.55
CA TYR A 365 -17.06 -1.25 -2.18
C TYR A 365 -16.82 -1.01 -0.68
N GLY A 366 -17.34 -1.92 0.17
CA GLY A 366 -17.24 -1.79 1.62
C GLY A 366 -15.81 -1.95 2.14
N ALA A 367 -15.04 -2.90 1.62
CA ALA A 367 -13.64 -3.09 2.05
C ALA A 367 -12.76 -1.88 1.71
N MET A 368 -12.95 -1.27 0.52
CA MET A 368 -12.22 -0.06 0.15
C MET A 368 -12.56 1.13 1.05
N LEU A 369 -13.83 1.30 1.45
CA LEU A 369 -14.19 2.34 2.42
C LEU A 369 -13.56 2.11 3.79
N ALA A 370 -13.47 0.85 4.23
CA ALA A 370 -12.76 0.51 5.46
C ALA A 370 -11.27 0.84 5.37
N GLU A 371 -10.63 0.58 4.23
CA GLU A 371 -9.24 0.96 3.98
C GLU A 371 -9.04 2.48 3.94
N SER A 372 -9.94 3.22 3.30
CA SER A 372 -9.94 4.69 3.37
C SER A 372 -10.06 5.19 4.83
N GLY A 373 -10.79 4.48 5.68
CA GLY A 373 -10.84 4.72 7.12
C GLY A 373 -9.48 4.56 7.80
N VAL A 374 -8.71 3.53 7.42
CA VAL A 374 -7.31 3.37 7.88
C VAL A 374 -6.45 4.56 7.47
N ALA A 375 -6.57 5.02 6.22
CA ALA A 375 -5.83 6.17 5.72
C ALA A 375 -6.17 7.48 6.48
N ILE A 376 -7.43 7.67 6.86
CA ILE A 376 -7.83 8.77 7.73
C ILE A 376 -7.19 8.67 9.11
N MET A 377 -7.15 7.48 9.72
CA MET A 377 -6.48 7.27 11.02
C MET A 377 -4.98 7.55 10.95
N ALA A 378 -4.32 7.12 9.87
CA ALA A 378 -2.91 7.37 9.63
C ALA A 378 -2.62 8.88 9.48
N LEU A 379 -3.46 9.60 8.74
CA LEU A 379 -3.36 11.05 8.61
C LEU A 379 -3.53 11.76 9.96
N ILE A 380 -4.51 11.34 10.77
CA ILE A 380 -4.72 11.89 12.11
C ILE A 380 -3.47 11.66 12.97
N CYS A 381 -2.95 10.42 13.02
CA CYS A 381 -1.76 10.08 13.78
C CYS A 381 -0.55 10.95 13.41
N ALA A 382 -0.35 11.23 12.12
CA ALA A 382 0.72 12.12 11.68
C ALA A 382 0.48 13.60 12.06
N CYS A 383 -0.77 14.06 11.98
CA CYS A 383 -1.09 15.48 12.15
C CYS A 383 -1.29 15.93 13.60
N ILE A 384 -1.44 15.00 14.55
CA ILE A 384 -1.46 15.29 16.00
C ILE A 384 -0.07 15.35 16.61
N LEU A 385 0.97 14.89 15.90
CA LEU A 385 2.37 15.04 16.31
C LEU A 385 2.80 16.50 16.22
N HIS A 386 3.68 16.90 17.13
CA HIS A 386 4.38 18.18 16.98
C HIS A 386 5.15 18.17 15.64
N PRO A 387 5.03 19.22 14.81
CA PRO A 387 5.65 19.22 13.48
C PRO A 387 7.15 18.92 13.49
N GLY A 388 7.89 19.45 14.47
CA GLY A 388 9.32 19.15 14.63
C GLY A 388 9.62 17.67 14.83
N ILE A 389 8.82 16.97 15.65
CA ILE A 389 8.92 15.50 15.85
C ILE A 389 8.56 14.77 14.56
N TYR A 390 7.49 15.18 13.88
CA TYR A 390 7.11 14.59 12.59
C TYR A 390 8.27 14.64 11.57
N PHE A 391 8.93 15.81 11.43
CA PHE A 391 10.08 15.95 10.52
C PHE A 391 11.31 15.20 11.01
N ALA A 392 11.56 15.10 12.32
CA ALA A 392 12.65 14.30 12.87
C ALA A 392 12.53 12.82 12.51
N VAL A 393 11.31 12.28 12.55
CA VAL A 393 11.05 10.87 12.22
C VAL A 393 11.10 10.63 10.71
N ASN A 394 10.50 11.51 9.90
CA ASN A 394 10.27 11.23 8.48
C ASN A 394 11.33 11.79 7.52
N SER A 395 12.24 12.65 7.97
CA SER A 395 13.31 13.18 7.11
C SER A 395 14.50 12.23 7.06
N SER A 396 15.20 12.19 5.91
CA SER A 396 16.36 11.31 5.77
C SER A 396 17.57 11.80 6.58
N SER A 397 18.39 10.86 7.05
CA SER A 397 19.66 11.18 7.71
C SER A 397 20.62 11.97 6.83
N ALA A 398 20.50 11.87 5.50
CA ALA A 398 21.26 12.70 4.57
C ALA A 398 20.92 14.21 4.67
N LEU A 399 19.69 14.55 5.13
CA LEU A 399 19.23 15.93 5.30
C LEU A 399 19.43 16.46 6.72
N ILE A 400 19.11 15.66 7.74
CA ILE A 400 19.13 16.11 9.14
C ILE A 400 20.33 15.58 9.95
N GLY A 401 21.18 14.72 9.35
CA GLY A 401 22.27 14.05 10.06
C GLY A 401 21.80 12.93 10.97
N THR A 402 22.73 12.35 11.72
CA THR A 402 22.49 11.29 12.72
C THR A 402 22.63 11.80 14.15
N ASP A 403 23.15 13.01 14.33
CA ASP A 403 23.30 13.67 15.62
C ASP A 403 22.03 14.41 16.01
N LEU A 404 21.60 14.23 17.26
CA LEU A 404 20.37 14.82 17.80
C LEU A 404 20.36 16.35 17.80
N VAL A 405 21.50 16.95 18.19
CA VAL A 405 21.61 18.41 18.29
C VAL A 405 21.60 19.04 16.90
N HIS A 406 22.33 18.42 15.97
CA HIS A 406 22.35 18.86 14.58
C HIS A 406 20.97 18.71 13.93
N ALA A 407 20.30 17.57 14.12
CA ALA A 407 18.98 17.32 13.57
C ALA A 407 17.93 18.33 14.09
N ALA A 408 17.90 18.57 15.41
CA ALA A 408 17.00 19.54 16.01
C ALA A 408 17.24 20.97 15.49
N LYS A 409 18.51 21.36 15.28
CA LYS A 409 18.87 22.64 14.70
C LYS A 409 18.37 22.78 13.27
N VAL A 410 18.65 21.82 12.41
CA VAL A 410 18.24 21.83 11.00
C VAL A 410 16.70 21.92 10.87
N ILE A 411 15.96 21.13 11.66
CA ILE A 411 14.50 21.14 11.64
C ILE A 411 13.95 22.48 12.13
N SER A 412 14.57 23.06 13.17
CA SER A 412 14.19 24.40 13.66
C SER A 412 14.46 25.51 12.65
N GLU A 413 15.52 25.39 11.84
CA GLU A 413 15.81 26.29 10.71
C GLU A 413 14.73 26.20 9.61
N TRP A 414 14.04 25.08 9.49
CA TRP A 414 12.86 24.96 8.61
C TRP A 414 11.60 25.61 9.19
N GLY A 415 11.66 26.18 10.40
CA GLY A 415 10.54 26.83 11.07
C GLY A 415 9.72 25.91 11.99
N PHE A 416 10.16 24.69 12.25
CA PHE A 416 9.49 23.73 13.14
C PHE A 416 10.34 23.50 14.39
N LEU A 417 10.11 24.33 15.40
CA LEU A 417 10.87 24.27 16.64
C LEU A 417 10.78 22.88 17.28
N VAL A 418 11.93 22.32 17.61
CA VAL A 418 12.05 21.04 18.35
C VAL A 418 13.38 21.04 19.10
N THR A 419 13.39 20.50 20.31
CA THR A 419 14.61 20.41 21.12
C THR A 419 15.16 18.98 21.14
N PRO A 420 16.48 18.81 21.35
CA PRO A 420 17.07 17.49 21.54
C PRO A 420 16.46 16.74 22.73
N GLU A 421 16.09 17.47 23.79
CA GLU A 421 15.49 16.93 25.02
C GLU A 421 14.11 16.33 24.73
N GLU A 422 13.26 17.00 23.93
CA GLU A 422 11.94 16.49 23.52
C GLU A 422 12.07 15.19 22.73
N ILE A 423 13.00 15.12 21.77
CA ILE A 423 13.25 13.92 21.00
C ILE A 423 13.76 12.79 21.90
N THR A 424 14.69 13.09 22.82
CA THR A 424 15.27 12.11 23.74
C THR A 424 14.23 11.57 24.72
N GLN A 425 13.39 12.45 25.27
CA GLN A 425 12.33 12.05 26.22
C GLN A 425 11.32 11.12 25.54
N LEU A 426 10.82 11.51 24.38
CA LEU A 426 9.89 10.67 23.63
C LEU A 426 10.50 9.31 23.25
N THR A 427 11.79 9.29 22.87
CA THR A 427 12.51 8.05 22.54
C THR A 427 12.58 7.10 23.75
N LYS A 428 12.84 7.63 24.95
CA LYS A 428 12.84 6.85 26.19
C LYS A 428 11.45 6.33 26.55
N ASP A 429 10.42 7.17 26.42
CA ASP A 429 9.05 6.83 26.80
C ASP A 429 8.49 5.68 25.94
N ILE A 430 8.92 5.57 24.70
CA ILE A 430 8.53 4.47 23.80
C ILE A 430 9.46 3.26 23.86
N GLY A 431 10.57 3.33 24.59
CA GLY A 431 11.54 2.23 24.73
C GLY A 431 12.39 1.95 23.51
N GLU A 432 12.66 2.96 22.69
CA GLU A 432 13.49 2.86 21.48
C GLU A 432 14.87 3.48 21.68
N GLN A 433 15.82 3.14 20.80
CA GLN A 433 17.18 3.72 20.83
C GLN A 433 17.21 5.11 20.17
N THR A 434 16.46 5.28 19.08
CA THR A 434 16.31 6.54 18.34
C THR A 434 15.02 6.56 17.54
N ILE A 435 14.46 7.75 17.34
CA ILE A 435 13.35 7.99 16.41
C ILE A 435 13.81 8.78 15.17
N LEU A 436 15.05 9.25 15.13
CA LEU A 436 15.57 10.02 14.01
C LEU A 436 15.62 9.19 12.73
N SER A 437 15.17 9.81 11.65
CA SER A 437 15.22 9.24 10.29
C SER A 437 14.61 7.83 10.16
N ARG A 438 13.68 7.48 11.04
CA ARG A 438 12.87 6.25 10.92
C ARG A 438 11.76 6.43 9.89
N THR A 439 12.18 6.60 8.67
CA THR A 439 11.30 6.88 7.54
C THR A 439 10.45 5.69 7.13
N GLY A 440 9.33 5.96 6.43
CA GLY A 440 8.46 4.90 5.90
C GLY A 440 7.06 4.88 6.52
N GLY A 441 6.73 5.86 7.39
CA GLY A 441 5.38 6.08 7.91
C GLY A 441 5.00 5.28 9.15
N ALA A 442 5.51 4.05 9.28
CA ALA A 442 5.23 3.14 10.39
C ALA A 442 5.51 3.75 11.76
N PRO A 443 6.71 4.26 12.04
CA PRO A 443 7.03 4.84 13.34
C PRO A 443 6.18 6.07 13.66
N THR A 444 5.86 6.89 12.66
CA THR A 444 4.99 8.07 12.84
C THR A 444 3.57 7.67 13.18
N PHE A 445 3.02 6.67 12.48
CA PHE A 445 1.71 6.11 12.83
C PHE A 445 1.71 5.54 14.24
N ALA A 446 2.72 4.75 14.59
CA ALA A 446 2.86 4.16 15.92
C ALA A 446 2.97 5.23 17.03
N LEU A 447 3.72 6.31 16.81
CA LEU A 447 3.77 7.44 17.73
C LEU A 447 2.39 8.09 17.94
N GLY A 448 1.65 8.34 16.84
CA GLY A 448 0.31 8.91 16.92
C GLY A 448 -0.66 8.02 17.67
N VAL A 449 -0.67 6.70 17.41
CA VAL A 449 -1.45 5.70 18.15
C VAL A 449 -1.10 5.75 19.63
N THR A 450 0.19 5.76 19.94
CA THR A 450 0.70 5.81 21.32
C THR A 450 0.23 7.05 22.05
N LEU A 451 0.34 8.24 21.44
CA LEU A 451 -0.08 9.51 22.03
C LEU A 451 -1.59 9.62 22.29
N ILE A 452 -2.40 8.82 21.60
CA ILE A 452 -3.84 8.74 21.83
C ILE A 452 -4.15 7.69 22.91
N LEU A 453 -3.62 6.47 22.76
CA LEU A 453 -4.02 5.34 23.60
C LEU A 453 -3.49 5.42 25.04
N HIS A 454 -2.26 5.93 25.26
CA HIS A 454 -1.72 6.07 26.62
C HIS A 454 -2.57 6.98 27.52
N LYS A 455 -3.28 7.95 26.95
CA LYS A 455 -4.17 8.85 27.70
C LYS A 455 -5.42 8.14 28.24
N ILE A 456 -5.80 7.02 27.63
CA ILE A 456 -6.98 6.23 28.03
C ILE A 456 -6.55 4.99 28.81
N PHE A 457 -5.48 4.33 28.37
CA PHE A 457 -5.08 3.01 28.83
C PHE A 457 -3.65 3.05 29.39
N GLY A 458 -3.49 3.43 30.66
CA GLY A 458 -2.30 3.13 31.44
C GLY A 458 -1.23 4.22 31.57
N GLY A 459 -1.40 5.41 30.97
CA GLY A 459 -0.44 6.51 31.13
C GLY A 459 0.90 6.32 30.42
N VAL A 460 1.92 7.12 30.81
CA VAL A 460 3.24 7.17 30.14
C VAL A 460 3.97 5.82 30.22
N GLU A 461 3.79 5.06 31.29
CA GLU A 461 4.43 3.75 31.50
C GLU A 461 4.05 2.72 30.41
N PHE A 462 2.90 2.90 29.76
CA PHE A 462 2.43 2.01 28.69
C PHE A 462 2.74 2.53 27.28
N MET A 463 3.44 3.65 27.12
CA MET A 463 3.76 4.20 25.80
C MET A 463 4.58 3.20 24.97
N GLY A 464 5.58 2.54 25.56
CA GLY A 464 6.36 1.52 24.87
C GLY A 464 5.49 0.35 24.37
N PHE A 465 4.57 -0.16 25.20
CA PHE A 465 3.64 -1.22 24.78
C PHE A 465 2.77 -0.80 23.59
N TRP A 466 2.16 0.39 23.64
CA TRP A 466 1.30 0.87 22.54
C TRP A 466 2.08 1.15 21.25
N TYR A 467 3.32 1.63 21.39
CA TYR A 467 4.19 1.84 20.23
C TYR A 467 4.51 0.53 19.51
N HIS A 468 4.99 -0.47 20.24
CA HIS A 468 5.32 -1.77 19.65
C HIS A 468 4.09 -2.55 19.19
N PHE A 469 2.95 -2.38 19.87
CA PHE A 469 1.65 -2.87 19.40
C PHE A 469 1.29 -2.30 18.04
N ALA A 470 1.48 -1.00 17.82
CA ALA A 470 1.19 -0.34 16.56
C ALA A 470 2.18 -0.73 15.45
N ILE A 471 3.47 -0.92 15.76
CA ILE A 471 4.47 -1.46 14.82
C ILE A 471 4.10 -2.89 14.40
N LEU A 472 3.73 -3.74 15.34
CA LEU A 472 3.24 -5.09 15.04
C LEU A 472 2.01 -5.08 14.15
N PHE A 473 1.03 -4.24 14.50
CA PHE A 473 -0.19 -4.04 13.74
C PHE A 473 0.13 -3.73 12.26
N GLU A 474 1.03 -2.77 12.01
CA GLU A 474 1.44 -2.40 10.67
C GLU A 474 2.18 -3.52 9.94
N ALA A 475 3.13 -4.17 10.58
CA ALA A 475 3.87 -5.28 9.98
C ALA A 475 2.93 -6.43 9.56
N LEU A 476 1.93 -6.77 10.40
CA LEU A 476 0.89 -7.74 10.04
C LEU A 476 0.02 -7.28 8.87
N PHE A 477 -0.29 -5.98 8.82
CA PHE A 477 -1.01 -5.40 7.70
C PHE A 477 -0.32 -5.69 6.38
N ILE A 478 0.99 -5.44 6.35
CA ILE A 478 1.78 -5.50 5.13
C ILE A 478 2.08 -6.94 4.74
N LEU A 479 2.41 -7.81 5.70
CA LEU A 479 2.72 -9.21 5.40
C LEU A 479 1.55 -9.96 4.78
N THR A 480 0.30 -9.66 5.18
CA THR A 480 -0.88 -10.25 4.51
C THR A 480 -0.99 -9.82 3.04
N ALA A 481 -0.64 -8.58 2.72
CA ALA A 481 -0.60 -8.10 1.33
C ALA A 481 0.55 -8.75 0.53
N VAL A 482 1.72 -8.97 1.13
CA VAL A 482 2.84 -9.70 0.50
C VAL A 482 2.46 -11.14 0.19
N ASP A 483 1.78 -11.83 1.10
CA ASP A 483 1.31 -13.21 0.90
C ASP A 483 0.31 -13.30 -0.25
N ALA A 484 -0.74 -12.49 -0.20
CA ALA A 484 -1.77 -12.44 -1.24
C ALA A 484 -1.19 -12.02 -2.59
N GLY A 485 -0.29 -11.03 -2.60
CA GLY A 485 0.42 -10.55 -3.79
C GLY A 485 1.31 -11.64 -4.40
N THR A 486 2.12 -12.32 -3.60
CA THR A 486 3.00 -13.41 -4.08
C THR A 486 2.18 -14.55 -4.68
N ARG A 487 1.07 -14.92 -4.08
CA ARG A 487 0.16 -15.93 -4.62
C ARG A 487 -0.51 -15.49 -5.92
N THR A 488 -0.94 -14.24 -6.00
CA THR A 488 -1.54 -13.68 -7.22
C THR A 488 -0.51 -13.60 -8.35
N SER A 489 0.72 -13.19 -8.06
CA SER A 489 1.81 -13.14 -9.06
C SER A 489 2.17 -14.53 -9.58
N LYS A 490 2.14 -15.57 -8.73
CA LYS A 490 2.27 -16.97 -9.16
C LYS A 490 1.23 -17.33 -10.21
N PHE A 491 -0.05 -17.02 -9.98
CA PHE A 491 -1.11 -17.29 -10.97
C PHE A 491 -0.89 -16.51 -12.27
N MET A 492 -0.47 -15.24 -12.18
CA MET A 492 -0.17 -14.46 -13.39
C MET A 492 0.99 -15.05 -14.19
N ILE A 493 2.04 -15.55 -13.53
CA ILE A 493 3.14 -16.24 -14.23
C ILE A 493 2.64 -17.51 -14.88
N GLN A 494 1.78 -18.28 -14.21
CA GLN A 494 1.17 -19.47 -14.82
C GLN A 494 0.33 -19.11 -16.05
N ASP A 495 -0.44 -18.00 -16.01
CA ASP A 495 -1.19 -17.48 -17.16
C ASP A 495 -0.24 -17.10 -18.31
N ILE A 496 0.85 -16.37 -18.02
CA ILE A 496 1.85 -15.95 -19.03
C ILE A 496 2.52 -17.18 -19.63
N LEU A 497 3.03 -18.10 -18.83
CA LEU A 497 3.69 -19.31 -19.27
C LEU A 497 2.74 -20.26 -20.01
N GLY A 498 1.49 -20.32 -19.60
CA GLY A 498 0.44 -21.11 -20.23
C GLY A 498 0.09 -20.65 -21.65
N ASN A 499 0.30 -19.37 -21.96
CA ASN A 499 0.18 -18.86 -23.33
C ASN A 499 1.31 -19.34 -24.26
N VAL A 500 2.47 -19.70 -23.70
CA VAL A 500 3.62 -20.25 -24.44
C VAL A 500 3.57 -21.78 -24.44
N TYR A 501 3.35 -22.40 -23.29
CA TYR A 501 3.30 -23.85 -23.12
C TYR A 501 2.14 -24.26 -22.20
N LYS A 502 1.06 -24.80 -22.79
CA LYS A 502 -0.22 -25.08 -22.12
C LYS A 502 -0.10 -25.82 -20.77
N PRO A 503 0.76 -26.85 -20.57
CA PRO A 503 0.88 -27.56 -19.29
C PRO A 503 1.34 -26.67 -18.13
N LEU A 504 2.12 -25.61 -18.37
CA LEU A 504 2.57 -24.67 -17.35
C LEU A 504 1.45 -23.72 -16.89
N GLY A 505 0.40 -23.55 -17.72
CA GLY A 505 -0.81 -22.79 -17.36
C GLY A 505 -1.80 -23.55 -16.50
N ASN A 506 -1.57 -24.84 -16.19
CA ASN A 506 -2.46 -25.62 -15.38
C ASN A 506 -2.27 -25.29 -13.89
N ILE A 507 -3.27 -24.66 -13.27
CA ILE A 507 -3.26 -24.22 -11.87
C ILE A 507 -3.13 -25.41 -10.90
N HIS A 508 -3.61 -26.59 -11.29
CA HIS A 508 -3.54 -27.82 -10.48
C HIS A 508 -2.19 -28.54 -10.58
N ASN A 509 -1.30 -28.12 -11.49
CA ASN A 509 0.02 -28.72 -11.63
C ASN A 509 0.98 -28.14 -10.59
N VAL A 510 1.39 -28.97 -9.63
CA VAL A 510 2.28 -28.59 -8.51
C VAL A 510 3.64 -28.09 -9.01
N TRP A 511 4.21 -28.71 -10.05
CA TRP A 511 5.51 -28.32 -10.60
C TRP A 511 5.44 -26.98 -11.34
N ALA A 512 4.36 -26.74 -12.07
CA ALA A 512 4.12 -25.44 -12.71
C ALA A 512 3.94 -24.35 -11.63
N GLY A 513 3.21 -24.66 -10.53
CA GLY A 513 3.05 -23.78 -9.40
C GLY A 513 4.37 -23.46 -8.69
N LEU A 514 5.23 -24.48 -8.49
CA LEU A 514 6.55 -24.31 -7.86
C LEU A 514 7.45 -23.41 -8.73
N LEU A 515 7.55 -23.68 -10.03
CA LEU A 515 8.33 -22.88 -10.97
C LEU A 515 7.86 -21.43 -10.99
N ALA A 516 6.55 -21.21 -11.07
CA ALA A 516 5.96 -19.88 -11.07
C ALA A 516 6.24 -19.13 -9.75
N THR A 517 6.23 -19.85 -8.60
CA THR A 517 6.58 -19.24 -7.31
C THR A 517 8.05 -18.86 -7.24
N ILE A 518 8.96 -19.72 -7.70
CA ILE A 518 10.39 -19.41 -7.76
C ILE A 518 10.63 -18.14 -8.59
N ILE A 519 10.07 -18.06 -9.79
CA ILE A 519 10.19 -16.89 -10.66
C ILE A 519 9.64 -15.64 -9.97
N SER A 520 8.44 -15.73 -9.39
CA SER A 520 7.80 -14.62 -8.70
C SER A 520 8.66 -14.08 -7.56
N VAL A 521 9.08 -14.98 -6.65
CA VAL A 521 9.86 -14.59 -5.46
C VAL A 521 11.25 -14.08 -5.86
N SER A 522 11.88 -14.67 -6.88
CA SER A 522 13.16 -14.16 -7.39
C SER A 522 13.03 -12.76 -7.96
N CYS A 523 11.94 -12.47 -8.69
CA CYS A 523 11.72 -11.14 -9.28
C CYS A 523 11.51 -10.07 -8.21
N TRP A 524 10.53 -10.22 -7.31
CA TRP A 524 10.30 -9.19 -6.30
C TRP A 524 11.38 -9.18 -5.20
N GLY A 525 11.98 -10.33 -4.92
CA GLY A 525 13.08 -10.48 -3.97
C GLY A 525 14.35 -9.75 -4.43
N TYR A 526 14.62 -9.71 -5.73
CA TYR A 526 15.72 -8.92 -6.28
C TYR A 526 15.56 -7.43 -5.95
N PHE A 527 14.39 -6.85 -6.21
CA PHE A 527 14.13 -5.44 -5.89
C PHE A 527 14.15 -5.19 -4.37
N LEU A 528 13.60 -6.11 -3.58
CA LEU A 528 13.64 -6.05 -2.13
C LEU A 528 15.08 -6.01 -1.61
N TYR A 529 15.92 -6.92 -2.09
CA TYR A 529 17.32 -7.00 -1.68
C TYR A 529 18.10 -5.75 -2.07
N GLN A 530 17.93 -5.27 -3.30
CA GLN A 530 18.56 -4.03 -3.76
C GLN A 530 18.14 -2.84 -2.89
N GLY A 531 16.88 -2.74 -2.52
CA GLY A 531 16.42 -1.71 -1.61
C GLY A 531 16.95 -1.86 -0.18
N ALA A 532 17.20 -3.09 0.30
CA ALA A 532 17.72 -3.35 1.63
C ALA A 532 19.21 -2.97 1.77
N ILE A 533 19.98 -3.06 0.69
CA ILE A 533 21.40 -2.67 0.68
C ILE A 533 21.62 -1.21 0.25
N ASP A 534 20.59 -0.49 -0.18
CA ASP A 534 20.72 0.92 -0.62
C ASP A 534 21.02 1.83 0.59
N PRO A 535 22.17 2.52 0.62
CA PRO A 535 22.54 3.41 1.73
C PRO A 535 21.57 4.58 1.92
N ASN A 536 20.91 5.03 0.85
CA ASN A 536 19.92 6.11 0.89
C ASN A 536 18.55 5.62 1.40
N GLY A 537 18.42 4.32 1.63
CA GLY A 537 17.20 3.67 2.06
C GLY A 537 16.19 3.53 0.93
N GLY A 538 16.09 2.34 0.34
CA GLY A 538 15.29 2.02 -0.87
C GLY A 538 13.83 2.48 -0.92
N ILE A 539 13.23 2.93 0.20
CA ILE A 539 11.89 3.55 0.21
C ILE A 539 11.89 4.88 -0.58
N TYR A 540 12.91 5.70 -0.46
CA TYR A 540 12.95 6.98 -1.16
C TYR A 540 13.09 6.83 -2.67
N THR A 541 13.76 5.79 -3.12
CA THR A 541 13.96 5.51 -4.54
C THR A 541 12.76 4.77 -5.15
N LEU A 542 12.24 3.74 -4.48
CA LEU A 542 11.19 2.87 -5.01
C LEU A 542 9.75 3.38 -4.75
N TRP A 543 9.51 4.11 -3.65
CA TRP A 543 8.14 4.57 -3.31
C TRP A 543 7.50 5.47 -4.37
N PRO A 544 8.21 6.42 -4.98
CA PRO A 544 7.63 7.23 -6.06
C PRO A 544 7.25 6.41 -7.30
N LEU A 545 8.05 5.39 -7.65
CA LEU A 545 7.72 4.49 -8.75
C LEU A 545 6.51 3.61 -8.41
N PHE A 546 6.43 3.12 -7.15
CA PHE A 546 5.26 2.42 -6.62
C PHE A 546 3.98 3.25 -6.79
N GLY A 547 3.97 4.50 -6.36
CA GLY A 547 2.80 5.34 -6.44
C GLY A 547 2.33 5.57 -7.87
N VAL A 548 3.25 5.89 -8.79
CA VAL A 548 2.94 6.11 -10.21
C VAL A 548 2.42 4.81 -10.86
N SER A 549 3.14 3.70 -10.71
CA SER A 549 2.79 2.42 -11.34
C SER A 549 1.48 1.86 -10.79
N ASN A 550 1.26 1.97 -9.47
CA ASN A 550 0.03 1.54 -8.82
C ASN A 550 -1.20 2.30 -9.31
N GLN A 551 -1.09 3.61 -9.49
CA GLN A 551 -2.21 4.40 -10.03
C GLN A 551 -2.39 4.22 -11.54
N MET A 552 -1.34 3.97 -12.33
CA MET A 552 -1.49 3.57 -13.74
C MET A 552 -2.30 2.29 -13.85
N LEU A 553 -2.04 1.32 -12.99
CA LEU A 553 -2.81 0.07 -12.93
C LEU A 553 -4.27 0.32 -12.57
N ALA A 554 -4.57 1.22 -11.63
CA ALA A 554 -5.94 1.62 -11.30
C ALA A 554 -6.63 2.28 -12.50
N GLY A 555 -5.94 3.16 -13.21
CA GLY A 555 -6.43 3.79 -14.44
C GLY A 555 -6.76 2.78 -15.53
N MET A 556 -5.85 1.82 -15.79
CA MET A 556 -6.07 0.75 -16.77
C MET A 556 -7.27 -0.13 -16.39
N SER A 557 -7.45 -0.42 -15.10
CA SER A 557 -8.59 -1.22 -14.61
C SER A 557 -9.92 -0.49 -14.80
N LEU A 558 -9.98 0.81 -14.50
CA LEU A 558 -11.17 1.64 -14.74
C LEU A 558 -11.50 1.77 -16.24
N LEU A 559 -10.48 1.85 -17.11
CA LEU A 559 -10.66 1.84 -18.56
C LEU A 559 -11.22 0.51 -19.04
N LEU A 560 -10.74 -0.62 -18.51
CA LEU A 560 -11.30 -1.94 -18.80
C LEU A 560 -12.77 -2.02 -18.43
N VAL A 561 -13.12 -1.59 -17.20
CA VAL A 561 -14.53 -1.54 -16.75
C VAL A 561 -15.37 -0.64 -17.66
N SER A 562 -14.83 0.52 -18.07
CA SER A 562 -15.51 1.44 -19.00
C SER A 562 -15.80 0.79 -20.35
N ALA A 563 -14.83 0.07 -20.92
CA ALA A 563 -14.97 -0.67 -22.17
C ALA A 563 -16.05 -1.76 -22.04
N ILE A 564 -16.07 -2.48 -20.92
CA ILE A 564 -17.08 -3.52 -20.65
C ILE A 564 -18.47 -2.90 -20.49
N LEU A 565 -18.62 -1.80 -19.74
CA LEU A 565 -19.91 -1.09 -19.61
C LEU A 565 -20.43 -0.59 -20.97
N ALA A 566 -19.53 -0.11 -21.84
CA ALA A 566 -19.91 0.30 -23.19
C ALA A 566 -20.45 -0.88 -23.99
N LYS A 567 -19.80 -2.07 -23.92
CA LYS A 567 -20.24 -3.31 -24.59
C LYS A 567 -21.55 -3.87 -24.00
N MET A 568 -21.80 -3.68 -22.72
CA MET A 568 -23.07 -4.03 -22.06
C MET A 568 -24.23 -3.09 -22.46
N GLY A 569 -23.99 -2.12 -23.36
CA GLY A 569 -25.02 -1.13 -23.76
C GLY A 569 -25.29 -0.05 -22.72
N LYS A 570 -24.48 0.04 -21.65
CA LYS A 570 -24.67 0.95 -20.52
C LYS A 570 -23.89 2.26 -20.67
N LYS A 571 -23.77 2.77 -21.89
CA LYS A 571 -22.97 3.97 -22.23
C LYS A 571 -23.34 5.21 -21.41
N LYS A 572 -24.62 5.37 -21.02
CA LYS A 572 -25.08 6.49 -20.19
C LYS A 572 -24.46 6.55 -18.79
N PHE A 573 -23.87 5.46 -18.32
CA PHE A 573 -23.23 5.36 -17.00
C PHE A 573 -21.70 5.36 -17.06
N LEU A 574 -21.11 5.56 -18.22
CA LEU A 574 -19.64 5.59 -18.38
C LEU A 574 -18.96 6.65 -17.50
N TRP A 575 -19.65 7.73 -17.15
CA TRP A 575 -19.14 8.75 -16.26
C TRP A 575 -18.70 8.21 -14.88
N VAL A 576 -19.35 7.13 -14.40
CA VAL A 576 -19.03 6.48 -13.11
C VAL A 576 -17.60 6.00 -13.06
N THR A 577 -17.05 5.55 -14.20
CA THR A 577 -15.69 5.02 -14.32
C THR A 577 -14.75 5.95 -15.04
N LEU A 578 -15.21 6.68 -16.05
CA LEU A 578 -14.34 7.57 -16.84
C LEU A 578 -13.91 8.82 -16.08
N VAL A 579 -14.78 9.42 -15.25
CA VAL A 579 -14.40 10.62 -14.48
C VAL A 579 -13.23 10.33 -13.54
N PRO A 580 -13.29 9.30 -12.66
CA PRO A 580 -12.14 8.96 -11.84
C PRO A 580 -10.95 8.46 -12.67
N ALA A 581 -11.17 7.72 -13.77
CA ALA A 581 -10.09 7.27 -14.65
C ALA A 581 -9.32 8.45 -15.26
N ILE A 582 -10.01 9.44 -15.80
CA ILE A 582 -9.38 10.63 -16.42
C ILE A 582 -8.53 11.37 -15.38
N PHE A 583 -9.07 11.61 -14.17
CA PHE A 583 -8.31 12.29 -13.12
C PHE A 583 -7.03 11.53 -12.75
N VAL A 584 -7.17 10.22 -12.47
CA VAL A 584 -6.04 9.36 -12.08
C VAL A 584 -5.01 9.29 -13.21
N LEU A 585 -5.45 9.15 -14.46
CA LEU A 585 -4.55 9.07 -15.62
C LEU A 585 -3.81 10.38 -15.87
N ILE A 586 -4.48 11.54 -15.74
CA ILE A 586 -3.81 12.84 -15.85
C ILE A 586 -2.73 12.96 -14.77
N ALA A 587 -3.08 12.69 -13.51
CA ALA A 587 -2.12 12.78 -12.41
C ALA A 587 -0.92 11.82 -12.61
N THR A 588 -1.18 10.57 -12.97
CA THR A 588 -0.11 9.57 -13.10
C THR A 588 0.74 9.74 -14.34
N LEU A 589 0.16 10.08 -15.49
CA LEU A 589 0.94 10.32 -16.70
C LEU A 589 1.81 11.58 -16.55
N TYR A 590 1.25 12.64 -15.95
CA TYR A 590 2.03 13.85 -15.65
C TYR A 590 3.15 13.56 -14.64
N GLY A 591 2.87 12.83 -13.57
CA GLY A 591 3.89 12.39 -12.62
C GLY A 591 4.94 11.48 -13.27
N GLY A 592 4.52 10.56 -14.14
CA GLY A 592 5.42 9.71 -14.92
C GLY A 592 6.35 10.51 -15.84
N ILE A 593 5.82 11.53 -16.53
CA ILE A 593 6.65 12.45 -17.33
C ILE A 593 7.70 13.12 -16.46
N GLN A 594 7.33 13.63 -15.28
CA GLN A 594 8.31 14.25 -14.38
C GLN A 594 9.40 13.28 -13.91
N LYS A 595 9.09 11.97 -13.82
CA LYS A 595 10.07 10.93 -13.46
C LYS A 595 11.09 10.63 -14.56
N ILE A 596 10.81 10.98 -15.82
CA ILE A 596 11.69 10.69 -16.96
C ILE A 596 12.34 11.94 -17.58
N LEU A 597 12.06 13.13 -17.05
CA LEU A 597 12.68 14.36 -17.56
C LEU A 597 14.20 14.34 -17.35
N PRO A 598 15.01 14.77 -18.33
CA PRO A 598 16.46 14.80 -18.20
C PRO A 598 16.91 15.87 -17.22
N TYR A 599 18.17 15.80 -16.81
CA TYR A 599 18.81 16.81 -15.95
C TYR A 599 18.71 18.20 -16.59
N LYS A 600 18.33 19.19 -15.76
CA LYS A 600 18.26 20.59 -16.14
C LYS A 600 18.97 21.43 -15.09
N GLU A 601 19.91 22.25 -15.52
CA GLU A 601 20.67 23.14 -14.64
C GLU A 601 19.74 24.13 -13.93
N GLY A 602 19.95 24.32 -12.62
CA GLY A 602 19.11 25.19 -11.78
C GLY A 602 17.75 24.62 -11.33
N ALA A 603 17.28 23.53 -11.93
CA ALA A 603 15.97 22.92 -11.59
C ALA A 603 16.11 21.85 -10.48
N LYS A 604 16.39 22.27 -9.24
CA LYS A 604 16.61 21.36 -8.09
C LYS A 604 15.50 20.33 -7.93
N ILE A 605 14.25 20.77 -7.91
CA ILE A 605 13.08 19.90 -7.67
C ILE A 605 12.93 18.87 -8.79
N GLN A 606 13.00 19.30 -10.06
CA GLN A 606 12.93 18.40 -11.20
C GLN A 606 14.04 17.34 -11.14
N ASN A 607 15.26 17.73 -10.82
CA ASN A 607 16.41 16.84 -10.76
C ASN A 607 16.28 15.80 -9.63
N THR A 608 15.66 16.17 -8.51
CA THR A 608 15.41 15.24 -7.38
C THR A 608 14.25 14.29 -7.65
N VAL A 609 13.22 14.74 -8.38
CA VAL A 609 12.04 13.93 -8.73
C VAL A 609 12.34 12.95 -9.88
N SER A 610 13.21 13.34 -10.82
CA SER A 610 13.45 12.58 -12.06
C SER A 610 14.52 11.50 -11.89
N HIS A 611 14.16 10.26 -12.21
CA HIS A 611 15.10 9.13 -12.27
C HIS A 611 16.19 9.34 -13.33
N VAL A 612 15.83 9.87 -14.51
CA VAL A 612 16.81 10.16 -15.57
C VAL A 612 17.80 11.23 -15.13
N ALA A 613 17.32 12.30 -14.50
CA ALA A 613 18.20 13.36 -14.01
C ALA A 613 19.14 12.85 -12.90
N THR A 614 18.61 12.06 -11.95
CA THR A 614 19.40 11.45 -10.88
C THR A 614 20.47 10.50 -11.45
N ALA A 615 20.12 9.68 -12.42
CA ALA A 615 21.08 8.79 -13.11
C ALA A 615 22.19 9.62 -13.83
N GLN A 616 21.83 10.71 -14.49
CA GLN A 616 22.81 11.60 -15.12
C GLN A 616 23.74 12.27 -14.10
N MET A 617 23.20 12.70 -12.95
CA MET A 617 23.98 13.27 -11.85
C MET A 617 24.94 12.24 -11.26
N ASN A 618 24.46 11.04 -10.97
CA ASN A 618 25.29 9.94 -10.46
C ASN A 618 26.43 9.60 -11.44
N LYS A 619 26.16 9.53 -12.74
CA LYS A 619 27.19 9.29 -13.76
C LYS A 619 28.27 10.38 -13.77
N LYS A 620 27.87 11.66 -13.61
CA LYS A 620 28.82 12.77 -13.51
C LYS A 620 29.65 12.68 -12.22
N ALA A 621 29.02 12.32 -11.10
CA ALA A 621 29.70 12.15 -9.81
C ALA A 621 30.71 10.97 -9.84
N ILE A 622 30.32 9.85 -10.44
CA ILE A 622 31.21 8.68 -10.64
C ILE A 622 32.46 9.12 -11.42
N LYS A 623 32.29 9.78 -12.56
CA LYS A 623 33.40 10.24 -13.38
C LYS A 623 34.34 11.17 -12.60
N LYS A 624 33.79 12.10 -11.81
CA LYS A 624 34.58 13.00 -10.97
C LYS A 624 35.42 12.23 -9.94
N LEU A 625 34.82 11.22 -9.29
CA LEU A 625 35.54 10.37 -8.31
C LEU A 625 36.62 9.52 -8.98
N GLU A 626 36.37 9.03 -10.20
CA GLU A 626 37.40 8.30 -11.00
C GLU A 626 38.58 9.21 -11.32
N ASP A 627 38.34 10.46 -11.74
CA ASP A 627 39.40 11.46 -12.00
C ASP A 627 40.16 11.78 -10.71
N GLU A 628 39.50 11.91 -9.56
CA GLU A 628 40.12 12.13 -8.25
C GLU A 628 40.99 10.93 -7.82
N ILE A 629 40.50 9.69 -8.02
CA ILE A 629 41.28 8.47 -7.73
C ILE A 629 42.53 8.42 -8.61
N ALA A 630 42.40 8.76 -9.90
CA ALA A 630 43.58 8.82 -10.80
C ALA A 630 44.63 9.82 -10.31
N SER A 631 44.17 11.00 -9.84
CA SER A 631 45.08 12.01 -9.23
C SER A 631 45.73 11.50 -7.96
N ILE A 632 45.01 10.85 -7.03
CA ILE A 632 45.55 10.29 -5.79
C ILE A 632 46.52 9.14 -6.09
N LYS A 633 46.24 8.27 -7.08
CA LYS A 633 47.15 7.21 -7.51
C LYS A 633 48.49 7.76 -8.04
N SER A 634 48.45 8.88 -8.77
CA SER A 634 49.71 9.54 -9.23
C SER A 634 50.51 10.16 -8.10
N GLN A 635 49.85 10.75 -7.09
CA GLN A 635 50.50 11.31 -5.89
C GLN A 635 51.10 10.19 -5.00
N LYS A 636 50.42 9.07 -4.86
CA LYS A 636 50.88 7.89 -4.10
C LYS A 636 52.19 7.36 -4.62
N GLN A 637 52.42 7.36 -5.94
CA GLN A 637 53.69 6.89 -6.54
C GLN A 637 54.91 7.72 -6.16
N GLN A 638 54.71 8.95 -5.69
CA GLN A 638 55.78 9.90 -5.36
C GLN A 638 55.96 10.16 -3.84
N SER A 639 55.17 9.42 -2.98
CA SER A 639 55.05 9.71 -1.55
C SER A 639 55.73 8.68 -0.65
N SER A 640 55.96 9.04 0.63
CA SER A 640 56.53 8.16 1.67
C SER A 640 55.64 6.97 2.00
N GLN A 641 56.18 5.93 2.61
CA GLN A 641 55.48 4.69 2.93
C GLN A 641 54.29 4.91 3.90
N GLU A 642 54.38 5.89 4.78
CA GLU A 642 53.33 6.27 5.72
C GLU A 642 52.14 7.01 5.02
N ASP A 643 52.47 7.87 4.06
CA ASP A 643 51.49 8.56 3.23
C ASP A 643 50.79 7.61 2.24
N GLN A 644 51.48 6.56 1.78
CA GLN A 644 50.89 5.56 0.89
C GLN A 644 49.72 4.82 1.54
N ILE A 645 49.79 4.49 2.85
CA ILE A 645 48.71 3.86 3.60
C ILE A 645 47.48 4.82 3.68
N LYS A 646 47.74 6.11 3.88
CA LYS A 646 46.71 7.13 3.94
C LYS A 646 46.00 7.30 2.58
N PHE A 647 46.75 7.29 1.49
CA PHE A 647 46.23 7.34 0.14
C PHE A 647 45.45 6.07 -0.23
N GLU A 648 45.89 4.89 0.21
CA GLU A 648 45.14 3.65 0.02
C GLU A 648 43.76 3.71 0.66
N LYS A 649 43.68 4.19 1.90
CA LYS A 649 42.41 4.36 2.59
C LYS A 649 41.47 5.33 1.86
N GLN A 650 42.00 6.46 1.38
CA GLN A 650 41.23 7.42 0.59
C GLN A 650 40.73 6.83 -0.74
N ILE A 651 41.55 6.03 -1.42
CA ILE A 651 41.16 5.34 -2.65
C ILE A 651 40.04 4.36 -2.35
N GLN A 652 40.18 3.55 -1.30
CA GLN A 652 39.16 2.56 -0.91
C GLN A 652 37.82 3.21 -0.53
N GLU A 653 37.85 4.33 0.20
CA GLU A 653 36.66 5.10 0.52
C GLU A 653 35.96 5.65 -0.75
N LYS A 654 36.74 6.15 -1.72
CA LYS A 654 36.18 6.64 -3.00
C LYS A 654 35.70 5.50 -3.90
N GLU A 655 36.37 4.37 -3.94
CA GLU A 655 35.92 3.17 -4.67
C GLU A 655 34.59 2.64 -4.09
N GLN A 656 34.40 2.68 -2.77
CA GLN A 656 33.15 2.35 -2.12
C GLN A 656 32.04 3.36 -2.50
N GLN A 657 32.35 4.67 -2.57
CA GLN A 657 31.41 5.69 -3.03
C GLN A 657 31.00 5.47 -4.50
N ILE A 658 31.96 5.12 -5.37
CA ILE A 658 31.67 4.77 -6.78
C ILE A 658 30.76 3.56 -6.85
N SER A 659 31.01 2.52 -6.07
CA SER A 659 30.15 1.34 -6.02
C SER A 659 28.72 1.71 -5.64
N ASN A 660 28.54 2.49 -4.57
CA ASN A 660 27.21 2.94 -4.13
C ASN A 660 26.50 3.79 -5.18
N LEU A 661 27.21 4.73 -5.82
CA LEU A 661 26.67 5.56 -6.90
C LEU A 661 26.33 4.76 -8.16
N SER A 662 27.11 3.72 -8.47
CA SER A 662 26.87 2.83 -9.61
C SER A 662 25.60 1.99 -9.40
N HIS A 663 25.36 1.48 -8.19
CA HIS A 663 24.12 0.80 -7.83
C HIS A 663 22.93 1.75 -7.94
N SER A 664 23.03 2.96 -7.40
CA SER A 664 21.99 3.98 -7.51
C SER A 664 21.74 4.41 -8.96
N TRP A 665 22.78 4.56 -9.77
CA TRP A 665 22.65 4.85 -11.21
C TRP A 665 21.86 3.77 -11.93
N PHE A 666 22.23 2.49 -11.74
CA PHE A 666 21.53 1.37 -12.39
C PHE A 666 20.07 1.30 -11.97
N GLY A 667 19.75 1.44 -10.67
CA GLY A 667 18.39 1.47 -10.16
C GLY A 667 17.54 2.56 -10.82
N ASN A 668 18.06 3.79 -10.87
CA ASN A 668 17.35 4.91 -11.50
C ASN A 668 17.16 4.75 -13.02
N VAL A 669 18.11 4.15 -13.73
CA VAL A 669 17.95 3.84 -15.17
C VAL A 669 16.85 2.79 -15.36
N LEU A 670 16.84 1.72 -14.54
CA LEU A 670 15.83 0.68 -14.59
C LEU A 670 14.43 1.25 -14.30
N ASP A 671 14.32 2.09 -13.26
CA ASP A 671 13.06 2.73 -12.88
C ASP A 671 12.53 3.66 -13.98
N ALA A 672 13.41 4.39 -14.65
CA ALA A 672 13.02 5.22 -15.80
C ALA A 672 12.50 4.37 -16.97
N VAL A 673 13.18 3.27 -17.30
CA VAL A 673 12.75 2.35 -18.38
C VAL A 673 11.40 1.72 -18.05
N LEU A 674 11.22 1.24 -16.81
CA LEU A 674 9.95 0.67 -16.36
C LEU A 674 8.83 1.72 -16.39
N CYS A 675 9.09 2.94 -15.94
CA CYS A 675 8.12 4.03 -15.99
C CYS A 675 7.67 4.31 -17.44
N ILE A 676 8.60 4.41 -18.38
CA ILE A 676 8.29 4.59 -19.82
C ILE A 676 7.45 3.43 -20.33
N PHE A 677 7.82 2.19 -20.03
CA PHE A 677 7.08 1.00 -20.46
C PHE A 677 5.64 1.01 -19.92
N PHE A 678 5.44 1.32 -18.64
CA PHE A 678 4.10 1.39 -18.04
C PHE A 678 3.27 2.53 -18.63
N MET A 679 3.87 3.68 -18.91
CA MET A 679 3.20 4.81 -19.58
C MET A 679 2.74 4.42 -21.00
N LEU A 680 3.60 3.83 -21.80
CA LEU A 680 3.25 3.38 -23.16
C LEU A 680 2.14 2.33 -23.14
N THR A 681 2.21 1.38 -22.20
CA THR A 681 1.13 0.39 -22.01
C THR A 681 -0.19 1.07 -21.63
N THR A 682 -0.15 2.03 -20.72
CA THR A 682 -1.34 2.78 -20.31
C THR A 682 -1.95 3.54 -21.47
N LEU A 683 -1.14 4.18 -22.32
CA LEU A 683 -1.60 4.86 -23.55
C LEU A 683 -2.23 3.88 -24.53
N LEU A 684 -1.67 2.68 -24.69
CA LEU A 684 -2.24 1.63 -25.54
C LEU A 684 -3.63 1.19 -25.03
N VAL A 685 -3.79 1.04 -23.72
CA VAL A 685 -5.09 0.70 -23.09
C VAL A 685 -6.09 1.85 -23.25
N ILE A 686 -5.67 3.12 -23.14
CA ILE A 686 -6.51 4.31 -23.40
C ILE A 686 -7.05 4.27 -24.83
N VAL A 687 -6.17 4.10 -25.82
CA VAL A 687 -6.56 4.06 -27.25
C VAL A 687 -7.54 2.92 -27.52
N SER A 688 -7.28 1.74 -26.95
CA SER A 688 -8.18 0.57 -27.10
C SER A 688 -9.55 0.84 -26.45
N CYS A 689 -9.59 1.43 -25.24
CA CYS A 689 -10.83 1.78 -24.56
C CYS A 689 -11.65 2.79 -25.36
N ILE A 690 -11.02 3.86 -25.83
CA ILE A 690 -11.69 4.88 -26.67
C ILE A 690 -12.24 4.22 -27.93
N GLY A 691 -11.46 3.40 -28.64
CA GLY A 691 -11.88 2.70 -29.84
C GLY A 691 -13.12 1.82 -29.63
N ILE A 692 -13.22 1.15 -28.47
CA ILE A 692 -14.39 0.33 -28.08
C ILE A 692 -15.58 1.22 -27.74
N CYS A 693 -15.39 2.26 -26.93
CA CYS A 693 -16.48 3.14 -26.49
C CYS A 693 -17.16 3.88 -27.66
N ILE A 694 -16.40 4.30 -28.67
CA ILE A 694 -16.94 4.92 -29.90
C ILE A 694 -17.40 3.91 -30.95
N GLY A 695 -17.18 2.59 -30.72
CA GLY A 695 -17.63 1.51 -31.62
C GLY A 695 -16.74 1.26 -32.84
N LYS A 696 -15.53 1.84 -32.91
CA LYS A 696 -14.55 1.56 -33.96
C LYS A 696 -13.92 0.19 -33.80
N ILE A 697 -13.67 -0.26 -32.56
CA ILE A 697 -13.15 -1.59 -32.24
C ILE A 697 -14.34 -2.46 -31.81
N LYS A 698 -14.62 -3.50 -32.60
CA LYS A 698 -15.74 -4.43 -32.38
C LYS A 698 -15.21 -5.76 -31.85
N ILE A 699 -15.02 -5.87 -30.55
CA ILE A 699 -14.70 -7.13 -29.87
C ILE A 699 -15.95 -7.56 -29.10
N PRO A 700 -16.43 -8.80 -29.26
CA PRO A 700 -17.61 -9.27 -28.56
C PRO A 700 -17.41 -9.27 -27.04
N LEU A 701 -18.49 -9.06 -26.30
CA LEU A 701 -18.48 -9.17 -24.83
C LEU A 701 -18.26 -10.64 -24.45
N LYS A 702 -17.24 -10.91 -23.66
CA LYS A 702 -16.97 -12.25 -23.14
C LYS A 702 -17.45 -12.37 -21.69
N GLU A 703 -18.70 -12.70 -21.50
CA GLU A 703 -19.29 -12.98 -20.20
C GLU A 703 -19.63 -14.48 -20.09
N SER A 704 -19.47 -15.04 -18.88
CA SER A 704 -19.85 -16.43 -18.60
C SER A 704 -21.36 -16.62 -18.79
N PRO A 705 -21.81 -17.78 -19.29
CA PRO A 705 -23.24 -18.07 -19.41
C PRO A 705 -23.96 -17.88 -18.10
N TYR A 706 -25.24 -17.46 -18.19
CA TYR A 706 -26.09 -17.37 -17.01
C TYR A 706 -26.41 -18.78 -16.50
N VAL A 707 -26.16 -19.02 -15.22
CA VAL A 707 -26.54 -20.24 -14.52
C VAL A 707 -27.40 -19.84 -13.33
N ASP A 708 -28.62 -20.36 -13.27
CA ASP A 708 -29.53 -20.12 -12.15
C ASP A 708 -29.06 -20.92 -10.92
N LEU A 709 -28.95 -20.24 -9.79
CA LEU A 709 -28.54 -20.82 -8.51
C LEU A 709 -29.48 -21.96 -8.05
N ASN A 710 -30.78 -21.83 -8.30
CA ASN A 710 -31.77 -22.84 -7.94
C ASN A 710 -31.60 -24.11 -8.75
N SER A 711 -31.20 -23.99 -10.04
CA SER A 711 -30.95 -25.14 -10.91
C SER A 711 -29.68 -25.92 -10.51
N LEU A 712 -28.71 -25.24 -9.91
CA LEU A 712 -27.48 -25.86 -9.39
C LEU A 712 -27.74 -26.64 -8.12
N ASN A 713 -28.51 -26.07 -7.19
CA ASN A 713 -28.88 -26.75 -5.94
C ASN A 713 -29.74 -28.00 -6.19
N ALA A 714 -30.61 -27.98 -7.22
CA ALA A 714 -31.42 -29.14 -7.62
C ALA A 714 -30.61 -30.30 -8.26
N LYS A 715 -29.37 -30.02 -8.72
CA LYS A 715 -28.46 -31.08 -9.27
C LYS A 715 -27.53 -31.68 -8.23
N GLN A 716 -27.42 -31.08 -7.05
CA GLN A 716 -26.57 -31.53 -5.95
C GLN A 716 -27.33 -32.31 -4.89
N VAL A 717 -28.68 -32.39 -4.96
CA VAL A 717 -29.59 -33.22 -4.23
C VAL A 717 -29.94 -34.48 -5.08
#